data_b8279f47f082aec6f6563afb262626a7
#
_entry.id   b8279f47f082aec6f6563afb262626a7
#
_cell.length_a   1.000
_cell.length_b   1.000
_cell.length_c   1.000
_cell.angle_alpha   90.00
_cell.angle_beta   90.00
_cell.angle_gamma   90.00
#
_symmetry.space_group_name_H-M   'P 1'
#
loop_
_entity.id
_entity.type
_entity.pdbx_description
1 polymer ?
#
loop_
_entity_poly.entity_id
_entity_poly.type
_entity_poly.pdbx_seq_one_letter_code
_entity_poly.pdbx_strand_id
1 'polypeptide(L)'
;VGAGNPGTGEPPPTGTSKDNSGTGINIDVDNYSVVKLPFASTWNYFARGSAPANDGGGNVWNQSAYTLTGLWNTGASPVNGPGKYGYSASQATCIPSGGGGTVCVPTGTQYTAYYFRNTVTFTAAELATTFYSIQLNMLRDDGIVVYVNGVERVRNNMPAGGITYGTLASANIAPGAAEAVSVNLSPAFFTAGVNTIAVEVHLRTTTSADMSFDMEVQGLSNAGTFNSSTADLNLPACSQVLFAGLYWGADQGTSGTDSSWITAGYNTIKLKIPGASSYTTLTSTQTNNHSAAYSPGLPHTGYLCFKDITSIINTTNANGTYAAADVLGPIGIINSCGGWTIVIAYANSSLQPRNLTVFDGSVIINQGDPPVDVNISGFLTPPSGPVSCELGAVVYDGDRGSTDSFAFKQNGAAAFYNLANVTVPLNGAADAWNSKISYKGTVVTTRNPAFQNTLGYDAPIFDLPNTLNAQLSNNQTAATVRFSSPGENYFVHVLTTSISQYNPTFAFDKTATDINGGVLVPGDSLLYQVNYSNAGNDSSTNTIIYDNIPAGSIYLPGSLKINGVAKTDAAGDDQAEFDFANNRVVLRVGLGANAVAGGNIGPGVSGNIQFNVLTATSCDVLSCTGSLRNQARISYNGKRSGTVLYDSSGVSNAGCIVKGPVISPVSGSCFSPKDTLLVVHCPVASVMLPWARYAGYTFYSAMP
;
A
#
# COMPACT_ATOMS: atom_id res chain seq x y z
N VAL A 1 7.68 1.02 -3.07
CA VAL A 1 7.04 1.36 -1.78
C VAL A 1 7.82 0.67 -0.68
N GLY A 2 8.29 1.40 0.30
CA GLY A 2 9.05 0.85 1.40
C GLY A 2 8.64 1.50 2.71
N ALA A 3 8.69 0.75 3.79
CA ALA A 3 8.58 1.27 5.15
C ALA A 3 9.86 0.89 5.89
N GLY A 4 10.53 1.90 6.40
CA GLY A 4 11.80 1.69 7.07
C GLY A 4 11.64 1.24 8.50
N ASN A 5 12.73 0.91 9.04
CA ASN A 5 13.16 0.39 10.32
C ASN A 5 12.08 0.12 11.39
N PRO A 6 11.87 -1.14 11.77
CA PRO A 6 10.99 -1.52 12.87
C PRO A 6 11.56 -1.20 14.27
N GLY A 7 12.73 -0.62 14.38
CA GLY A 7 13.50 -0.70 15.61
C GLY A 7 13.58 0.50 16.53
N THR A 8 13.17 1.72 16.16
CA THR A 8 13.43 2.88 17.02
C THR A 8 12.30 3.91 17.00
N GLY A 9 12.10 4.58 18.12
CA GLY A 9 11.22 5.75 18.19
C GLY A 9 11.72 6.89 17.28
N GLU A 10 10.88 7.89 17.06
CA GLU A 10 11.25 9.05 16.25
C GLU A 10 12.52 9.69 16.80
N PRO A 11 13.61 9.75 16.00
CA PRO A 11 14.83 10.37 16.46
C PRO A 11 14.64 11.87 16.61
N PRO A 12 15.41 12.54 17.45
CA PRO A 12 15.34 13.98 17.61
C PRO A 12 15.57 14.69 16.28
N PRO A 13 14.85 15.79 16.00
CA PRO A 13 14.85 16.46 14.69
C PRO A 13 16.18 17.14 14.32
N THR A 14 17.16 17.15 15.20
CA THR A 14 18.45 17.82 14.99
C THR A 14 19.60 16.97 15.55
N GLY A 15 20.26 16.23 14.69
CA GLY A 15 21.50 15.53 15.01
C GLY A 15 22.48 15.61 13.84
N THR A 16 23.73 15.91 14.13
CA THR A 16 24.83 16.02 13.16
C THR A 16 25.71 14.78 13.13
N SER A 17 25.27 13.65 13.70
CA SER A 17 26.02 12.40 13.72
C SER A 17 25.06 11.23 13.75
N LYS A 18 25.58 10.05 13.46
CA LYS A 18 24.92 8.75 13.45
C LYS A 18 23.64 8.72 14.30
N ASP A 19 22.51 8.68 13.66
CA ASP A 19 21.19 8.81 14.30
C ASP A 19 20.75 7.51 15.01
N ASN A 20 21.57 6.48 15.00
CA ASN A 20 21.33 5.19 15.62
C ASN A 20 21.75 5.10 17.12
N SER A 21 21.89 6.24 17.78
CA SER A 21 22.28 6.28 19.21
C SER A 21 21.14 5.91 20.17
N GLY A 22 19.94 5.66 19.67
CA GLY A 22 18.79 5.24 20.47
C GLY A 22 18.79 3.75 20.75
N THR A 23 18.39 3.35 21.94
CA THR A 23 18.02 1.94 22.23
C THR A 23 16.83 1.58 21.34
N GLY A 24 17.02 0.59 20.45
CA GLY A 24 16.01 0.21 19.49
C GLY A 24 14.65 -0.10 20.15
N ILE A 25 13.63 0.63 19.79
CA ILE A 25 12.25 0.34 20.13
C ILE A 25 11.65 -0.35 18.92
N ASN A 26 11.20 -1.59 19.08
CA ASN A 26 10.42 -2.25 18.05
C ASN A 26 9.13 -1.47 17.81
N ILE A 27 8.96 -0.95 16.61
CA ILE A 27 7.71 -0.33 16.20
C ILE A 27 6.80 -1.43 15.67
N ASP A 28 5.62 -1.53 16.26
CA ASP A 28 4.58 -2.42 15.78
C ASP A 28 3.29 -1.59 15.60
N VAL A 29 2.98 -1.23 14.35
CA VAL A 29 1.79 -0.41 14.04
C VAL A 29 0.48 -1.20 14.18
N ASP A 30 0.55 -2.52 14.28
CA ASP A 30 -0.60 -3.38 14.52
C ASP A 30 -0.79 -3.70 16.02
N ASN A 31 0.24 -3.49 16.85
CA ASN A 31 0.15 -3.55 18.31
C ASN A 31 0.05 -2.13 18.88
N TYR A 32 -1.15 -1.62 18.91
CA TYR A 32 -1.42 -0.28 19.40
C TYR A 32 -2.53 -0.29 20.44
N SER A 33 -2.55 0.73 21.28
CA SER A 33 -3.66 1.00 22.17
C SER A 33 -4.49 2.18 21.66
N VAL A 34 -5.80 2.04 21.75
CA VAL A 34 -6.75 3.11 21.46
C VAL A 34 -7.43 3.53 22.74
N VAL A 35 -7.15 4.73 23.20
CA VAL A 35 -7.82 5.29 24.38
C VAL A 35 -9.27 5.61 24.00
N LYS A 36 -10.21 4.96 24.69
CA LYS A 36 -11.66 5.11 24.51
C LYS A 36 -12.27 6.03 25.55
N LEU A 37 -11.70 6.07 26.74
CA LEU A 37 -12.02 7.00 27.80
C LEU A 37 -10.70 7.40 28.48
N PRO A 38 -10.19 8.61 28.28
CA PRO A 38 -8.91 9.03 28.85
C PRO A 38 -8.98 9.28 30.35
N PHE A 39 -7.82 9.21 31.03
CA PHE A 39 -7.67 9.81 32.33
C PHE A 39 -8.11 11.28 32.31
N ALA A 40 -8.46 11.80 33.46
CA ALA A 40 -9.01 13.15 33.61
C ALA A 40 -10.36 13.36 32.88
N SER A 41 -11.08 12.30 32.54
CA SER A 41 -12.46 12.40 32.06
C SER A 41 -13.40 12.88 33.13
N THR A 42 -14.47 13.56 32.72
CA THR A 42 -15.55 13.97 33.65
C THR A 42 -16.50 12.80 33.92
N TRP A 43 -16.67 12.42 35.17
CA TRP A 43 -17.57 11.37 35.63
C TRP A 43 -18.78 11.95 36.36
N ASN A 44 -19.92 11.31 36.16
CA ASN A 44 -21.04 11.52 37.07
C ASN A 44 -20.75 10.78 38.39
N TYR A 45 -20.86 11.46 39.53
CA TYR A 45 -20.57 10.83 40.80
C TYR A 45 -21.68 11.01 41.81
N PHE A 46 -21.76 10.07 42.77
CA PHE A 46 -22.68 10.10 43.90
C PHE A 46 -21.90 9.85 45.19
N ALA A 47 -21.95 10.87 46.10
CA ALA A 47 -21.28 10.86 47.38
C ALA A 47 -22.27 11.42 48.43
N ARG A 48 -23.12 10.52 49.05
CA ARG A 48 -24.26 10.93 49.89
C ARG A 48 -24.45 10.10 51.18
N GLY A 49 -23.50 9.22 51.50
CA GLY A 49 -23.59 8.39 52.71
C GLY A 49 -24.53 7.18 52.61
N SER A 50 -24.88 6.81 51.41
CA SER A 50 -25.66 5.61 51.09
C SER A 50 -25.36 5.15 49.67
N ALA A 51 -25.75 3.94 49.30
CA ALA A 51 -25.79 3.56 47.89
C ALA A 51 -26.85 4.39 47.13
N PRO A 52 -26.65 4.65 45.81
CA PRO A 52 -27.69 5.26 45.00
C PRO A 52 -28.97 4.39 44.98
N ALA A 53 -30.13 5.02 45.17
CA ALA A 53 -31.42 4.35 45.06
C ALA A 53 -31.68 3.92 43.60
N ASN A 54 -32.55 2.93 43.42
CA ASN A 54 -33.04 2.57 42.09
C ASN A 54 -33.74 3.79 41.45
N ASP A 55 -33.66 3.89 40.13
CA ASP A 55 -34.35 4.94 39.39
C ASP A 55 -35.89 4.72 39.37
N GLY A 56 -36.61 5.66 38.74
CA GLY A 56 -38.07 5.57 38.62
C GLY A 56 -38.57 4.35 37.79
N GLY A 57 -37.68 3.70 37.04
CA GLY A 57 -37.94 2.45 36.33
C GLY A 57 -37.53 1.19 37.07
N GLY A 58 -37.03 1.33 38.32
CA GLY A 58 -36.58 0.21 39.15
C GLY A 58 -35.16 -0.31 38.80
N ASN A 59 -34.43 0.35 37.88
CA ASN A 59 -33.08 -0.05 37.51
C ASN A 59 -32.09 0.27 38.64
N VAL A 60 -31.11 -0.62 38.82
CA VAL A 60 -30.01 -0.42 39.78
C VAL A 60 -28.96 0.51 39.17
N TRP A 61 -28.30 1.32 40.00
CA TRP A 61 -27.39 2.40 39.62
C TRP A 61 -26.25 1.97 38.67
N ASN A 62 -25.82 0.70 38.66
CA ASN A 62 -24.77 0.19 37.84
C ASN A 62 -25.22 -0.35 36.43
N GLN A 63 -26.53 -0.39 36.21
CA GLN A 63 -27.11 -0.88 34.95
C GLN A 63 -27.13 0.20 33.85
N SER A 64 -27.02 -0.18 32.57
CA SER A 64 -27.08 0.75 31.47
C SER A 64 -28.40 1.50 31.34
N ALA A 65 -29.51 0.84 31.69
CA ALA A 65 -30.85 1.44 31.63
C ALA A 65 -31.13 2.45 32.79
N TYR A 66 -30.26 2.55 33.78
CA TYR A 66 -30.44 3.46 34.89
C TYR A 66 -30.40 4.92 34.49
N THR A 67 -31.44 5.66 34.84
CA THR A 67 -31.52 7.11 34.63
C THR A 67 -30.95 7.84 35.82
N LEU A 68 -29.97 8.72 35.62
CA LEU A 68 -29.36 9.52 36.68
C LEU A 68 -30.42 10.40 37.36
N THR A 69 -30.55 10.25 38.66
CA THR A 69 -31.45 11.10 39.49
C THR A 69 -30.78 12.43 39.81
N GLY A 70 -31.54 13.44 40.23
CA GLY A 70 -31.01 14.74 40.60
C GLY A 70 -30.06 14.76 41.83
N LEU A 71 -29.80 13.59 42.42
CA LEU A 71 -28.84 13.43 43.52
C LEU A 71 -27.43 13.13 43.04
N TRP A 72 -27.27 12.77 41.74
CA TRP A 72 -25.98 12.64 41.12
C TRP A 72 -25.43 14.02 40.72
N ASN A 73 -24.13 14.20 40.92
CA ASN A 73 -23.47 15.40 40.40
C ASN A 73 -23.17 15.15 38.92
N THR A 74 -23.83 15.88 38.03
CA THR A 74 -23.77 15.75 36.60
C THR A 74 -23.38 17.06 35.92
N GLY A 75 -22.56 17.01 34.88
CA GLY A 75 -22.27 18.15 34.01
C GLY A 75 -21.48 19.30 34.66
N ALA A 76 -21.57 20.48 34.10
CA ALA A 76 -20.70 21.64 34.30
C ALA A 76 -20.91 22.41 35.64
N SER A 77 -21.27 21.77 36.74
CA SER A 77 -21.24 22.40 38.06
C SER A 77 -19.78 22.67 38.45
N PRO A 78 -19.48 23.77 39.19
CA PRO A 78 -18.13 24.07 39.64
C PRO A 78 -17.49 23.01 40.54
N VAL A 79 -18.23 21.94 40.86
CA VAL A 79 -17.78 20.77 41.64
C VAL A 79 -17.54 19.55 40.70
N ASN A 80 -17.87 19.62 39.43
CA ASN A 80 -17.59 18.59 38.42
C ASN A 80 -16.45 19.06 37.51
N GLY A 81 -15.26 18.72 37.90
CA GLY A 81 -14.07 18.89 37.06
C GLY A 81 -13.62 17.58 36.44
N PRO A 82 -12.51 17.57 35.76
CA PRO A 82 -11.86 16.35 35.27
C PRO A 82 -11.35 15.50 36.43
N GLY A 83 -11.21 14.17 36.24
CA GLY A 83 -10.50 13.29 37.20
C GLY A 83 -9.08 13.81 37.44
N LYS A 84 -8.45 13.50 38.49
CA LYS A 84 -8.57 12.57 39.59
C LYS A 84 -9.58 13.12 40.63
N TYR A 85 -10.60 12.33 40.97
CA TYR A 85 -11.60 12.64 41.96
C TYR A 85 -11.14 12.21 43.35
N GLY A 86 -11.60 12.93 44.40
CA GLY A 86 -11.35 12.53 45.75
C GLY A 86 -11.24 13.69 46.72
N TYR A 87 -10.55 13.45 47.83
CA TYR A 87 -10.15 14.46 48.81
C TYR A 87 -8.74 14.15 49.31
N SER A 88 -7.88 15.07 49.28
CA SER A 88 -6.51 15.26 49.74
C SER A 88 -5.84 16.33 48.86
N ALA A 89 -4.58 16.66 49.12
CA ALA A 89 -3.91 17.77 48.45
C ALA A 89 -3.59 17.52 46.94
N SER A 90 -3.79 16.31 46.41
CA SER A 90 -3.41 15.94 45.03
C SER A 90 -4.58 15.69 44.08
N GLN A 91 -5.80 16.05 44.46
CA GLN A 91 -6.99 15.79 43.65
C GLN A 91 -7.27 16.93 42.67
N ALA A 92 -7.64 16.61 41.42
CA ALA A 92 -8.07 17.61 40.45
C ALA A 92 -9.52 18.06 40.71
N THR A 93 -10.39 17.14 41.15
CA THR A 93 -11.77 17.41 41.50
C THR A 93 -12.06 16.91 42.91
N CYS A 94 -12.39 17.82 43.83
CA CYS A 94 -12.72 17.50 45.17
C CYS A 94 -14.18 17.09 45.32
N ILE A 95 -14.43 15.97 46.00
CA ILE A 95 -15.76 15.46 46.24
C ILE A 95 -16.07 15.46 47.75
N PRO A 96 -17.36 15.55 48.17
CA PRO A 96 -17.73 15.56 49.57
C PRO A 96 -17.29 14.30 50.30
N SER A 97 -16.67 14.44 51.43
CA SER A 97 -16.14 13.35 52.25
C SER A 97 -17.14 12.78 53.28
N GLY A 98 -18.16 13.54 53.66
CA GLY A 98 -19.20 13.11 54.59
C GLY A 98 -19.13 13.73 56.00
N GLY A 99 -17.93 13.94 56.54
CA GLY A 99 -17.76 14.35 57.93
C GLY A 99 -17.84 15.85 58.24
N GLY A 100 -18.16 16.68 57.25
CA GLY A 100 -18.01 18.13 57.36
C GLY A 100 -16.54 18.54 57.20
N GLY A 101 -16.28 19.73 56.82
CA GLY A 101 -14.98 20.25 56.49
C GLY A 101 -15.02 21.03 55.18
N THR A 102 -13.90 21.59 54.78
CA THR A 102 -13.80 22.23 53.47
C THR A 102 -13.63 21.18 52.38
N VAL A 103 -14.11 21.50 51.19
CA VAL A 103 -13.88 20.68 50.01
C VAL A 103 -12.37 20.34 49.89
N CYS A 104 -12.01 19.09 49.67
CA CYS A 104 -10.64 18.56 49.69
C CYS A 104 -9.97 18.33 51.04
N VAL A 105 -10.54 18.74 52.16
CA VAL A 105 -9.95 18.49 53.47
C VAL A 105 -11.00 17.77 54.34
N PRO A 106 -10.93 16.45 54.48
CA PRO A 106 -11.90 15.69 55.25
C PRO A 106 -11.74 15.95 56.74
N THR A 107 -12.87 16.04 57.47
CA THR A 107 -12.91 16.05 58.91
C THR A 107 -14.03 15.12 59.38
N GLY A 108 -13.84 14.47 60.55
CA GLY A 108 -14.85 13.56 61.13
C GLY A 108 -15.01 12.25 60.37
N THR A 109 -16.20 11.65 60.41
CA THR A 109 -16.50 10.34 59.79
C THR A 109 -16.81 10.50 58.33
N GLN A 110 -16.04 9.81 57.48
CA GLN A 110 -16.15 9.84 56.03
C GLN A 110 -17.24 8.89 55.52
N TYR A 111 -17.71 9.09 54.26
CA TYR A 111 -18.55 8.11 53.57
C TYR A 111 -17.75 6.83 53.33
N THR A 112 -18.39 5.67 53.48
CA THR A 112 -17.73 4.37 53.30
C THR A 112 -17.46 4.07 51.81
N ALA A 113 -18.39 4.52 50.96
CA ALA A 113 -18.28 4.25 49.50
C ALA A 113 -18.71 5.47 48.66
N TYR A 114 -18.11 5.57 47.49
CA TYR A 114 -18.31 6.60 46.47
C TYR A 114 -18.61 5.93 45.14
N TYR A 115 -19.58 6.47 44.41
CA TYR A 115 -20.09 5.84 43.18
C TYR A 115 -19.85 6.76 41.99
N PHE A 116 -19.41 6.17 40.87
CA PHE A 116 -19.08 6.88 39.63
C PHE A 116 -19.72 6.21 38.42
N ARG A 117 -20.09 6.99 37.40
CA ARG A 117 -20.61 6.47 36.14
C ARG A 117 -20.08 7.27 34.96
N ASN A 118 -19.73 6.58 33.94
CA ASN A 118 -19.41 7.12 32.64
C ASN A 118 -19.82 6.13 31.51
N THR A 119 -19.62 6.50 30.27
CA THR A 119 -19.90 5.66 29.13
C THR A 119 -18.70 5.58 28.22
N VAL A 120 -18.56 4.45 27.56
CA VAL A 120 -17.55 4.21 26.52
C VAL A 120 -18.21 3.58 25.31
N THR A 121 -17.77 3.96 24.09
CA THR A 121 -18.36 3.46 22.85
C THR A 121 -17.37 2.60 22.10
N PHE A 122 -17.83 1.41 21.68
CA PHE A 122 -17.09 0.50 20.82
C PHE A 122 -17.88 0.20 19.55
N THR A 123 -17.18 0.04 18.43
CA THR A 123 -17.77 -0.50 17.21
C THR A 123 -17.80 -2.03 17.25
N ALA A 124 -18.64 -2.64 16.42
CA ALA A 124 -18.67 -4.09 16.29
C ALA A 124 -17.33 -4.68 15.83
N ALA A 125 -16.63 -3.98 14.91
CA ALA A 125 -15.32 -4.39 14.42
C ALA A 125 -14.25 -4.34 15.51
N GLU A 126 -14.23 -3.30 16.33
CA GLU A 126 -13.29 -3.18 17.46
C GLU A 126 -13.41 -4.36 18.44
N LEU A 127 -14.63 -4.76 18.77
CA LEU A 127 -14.85 -5.86 19.72
C LEU A 127 -14.65 -7.26 19.11
N ALA A 128 -14.89 -7.41 17.79
CA ALA A 128 -14.82 -8.72 17.14
C ALA A 128 -13.44 -9.06 16.59
N THR A 129 -12.69 -8.05 16.09
CA THR A 129 -11.48 -8.30 15.30
C THR A 129 -10.31 -7.37 15.60
N THR A 130 -10.55 -6.18 16.20
CA THR A 130 -9.47 -5.20 16.40
C THR A 130 -8.80 -5.36 17.75
N PHE A 131 -9.58 -5.47 18.83
CA PHE A 131 -9.02 -5.55 20.17
C PHE A 131 -9.03 -6.98 20.70
N TYR A 132 -7.87 -7.46 21.13
CA TYR A 132 -7.80 -8.74 21.86
C TYR A 132 -8.11 -8.56 23.34
N SER A 133 -8.00 -7.33 23.86
CA SER A 133 -8.25 -6.99 25.25
C SER A 133 -8.72 -5.55 25.40
N ILE A 134 -9.56 -5.30 26.38
CA ILE A 134 -9.90 -3.95 26.85
C ILE A 134 -9.22 -3.76 28.20
N GLN A 135 -8.29 -2.81 28.27
CA GLN A 135 -7.56 -2.53 29.50
C GLN A 135 -8.19 -1.37 30.25
N LEU A 136 -8.40 -1.59 31.54
CA LEU A 136 -8.80 -0.56 32.49
C LEU A 136 -7.55 -0.18 33.30
N ASN A 137 -7.09 1.06 33.14
CA ASN A 137 -6.06 1.66 33.96
C ASN A 137 -6.74 2.54 35.01
N MET A 138 -6.58 2.21 36.28
CA MET A 138 -7.34 2.83 37.37
C MET A 138 -6.41 3.42 38.41
N LEU A 139 -6.77 4.56 38.92
CA LEU A 139 -6.26 5.08 40.18
C LEU A 139 -7.36 4.91 41.24
N ARG A 140 -7.04 4.26 42.34
CA ARG A 140 -8.02 4.00 43.43
C ARG A 140 -7.37 4.05 44.81
N ASP A 141 -8.12 4.54 45.76
CA ASP A 141 -7.77 4.55 47.15
C ASP A 141 -9.08 4.47 47.99
N ASP A 142 -9.35 3.34 48.69
CA ASP A 142 -8.55 2.10 48.87
C ASP A 142 -8.99 0.96 47.98
N GLY A 143 -10.24 0.54 48.01
CA GLY A 143 -10.81 -0.57 47.27
C GLY A 143 -11.69 -0.10 46.12
N ILE A 144 -11.81 -0.93 45.07
CA ILE A 144 -12.61 -0.61 43.88
C ILE A 144 -13.35 -1.83 43.37
N VAL A 145 -14.59 -1.59 42.93
CA VAL A 145 -15.38 -2.55 42.13
C VAL A 145 -15.84 -1.85 40.88
N VAL A 146 -15.65 -2.51 39.71
CA VAL A 146 -16.04 -1.98 38.39
C VAL A 146 -17.08 -2.88 37.74
N TYR A 147 -18.14 -2.27 37.28
CA TYR A 147 -19.22 -2.92 36.54
C TYR A 147 -19.22 -2.44 35.09
N VAL A 148 -19.41 -3.38 34.19
CA VAL A 148 -19.67 -3.09 32.78
C VAL A 148 -21.10 -3.53 32.44
N ASN A 149 -21.94 -2.58 32.05
CA ASN A 149 -23.35 -2.83 31.73
C ASN A 149 -24.11 -3.57 32.87
N GLY A 150 -23.79 -3.24 34.13
CA GLY A 150 -24.44 -3.82 35.31
C GLY A 150 -23.83 -5.12 35.84
N VAL A 151 -22.82 -5.66 35.18
CA VAL A 151 -22.13 -6.89 35.57
C VAL A 151 -20.77 -6.56 36.17
N GLU A 152 -20.49 -7.04 37.38
CA GLU A 152 -19.17 -6.89 38.00
C GLU A 152 -18.09 -7.55 37.15
N ARG A 153 -17.05 -6.79 36.80
CA ARG A 153 -15.92 -7.26 35.99
C ARG A 153 -14.57 -7.13 36.67
N VAL A 154 -14.46 -6.19 37.58
CA VAL A 154 -13.23 -5.99 38.39
C VAL A 154 -13.55 -5.84 39.82
N ARG A 155 -12.79 -6.50 40.66
CA ARG A 155 -12.77 -6.30 42.11
C ARG A 155 -11.31 -6.27 42.57
N ASN A 156 -10.89 -5.14 43.14
CA ASN A 156 -9.53 -5.00 43.64
C ASN A 156 -9.54 -4.40 45.05
N ASN A 157 -8.76 -5.01 45.95
CA ASN A 157 -8.66 -4.63 47.36
C ASN A 157 -10.02 -4.61 48.07
N MET A 158 -10.94 -5.48 47.71
CA MET A 158 -12.25 -5.65 48.32
C MET A 158 -12.44 -7.09 48.83
N PRO A 159 -13.21 -7.31 49.93
CA PRO A 159 -13.48 -8.65 50.41
C PRO A 159 -14.34 -9.47 49.43
N ALA A 160 -14.33 -10.80 49.57
CA ALA A 160 -15.24 -11.69 48.88
C ALA A 160 -16.69 -11.52 49.37
N GLY A 161 -17.65 -11.96 48.50
CA GLY A 161 -19.08 -11.89 48.83
C GLY A 161 -19.78 -10.65 48.28
N GLY A 162 -20.98 -10.38 48.76
CA GLY A 162 -21.77 -9.22 48.32
C GLY A 162 -21.19 -7.91 48.82
N ILE A 163 -21.12 -6.93 47.92
CA ILE A 163 -20.68 -5.58 48.24
C ILE A 163 -21.90 -4.71 48.55
N THR A 164 -21.82 -3.97 49.64
CA THR A 164 -22.84 -3.00 50.07
C THR A 164 -22.15 -1.68 50.36
N TYR A 165 -22.92 -0.61 50.52
CA TYR A 165 -22.38 0.70 50.93
C TYR A 165 -21.47 0.62 52.17
N GLY A 166 -21.79 -0.21 53.16
CA GLY A 166 -21.02 -0.36 54.38
C GLY A 166 -19.81 -1.29 54.30
N THR A 167 -19.55 -1.93 53.15
CA THR A 167 -18.40 -2.81 52.95
C THR A 167 -17.12 -1.98 52.92
N LEU A 168 -16.16 -2.30 53.79
CA LEU A 168 -14.85 -1.63 53.81
C LEU A 168 -13.86 -2.36 52.88
N ALA A 169 -12.87 -1.64 52.38
CA ALA A 169 -11.75 -2.21 51.63
C ALA A 169 -10.92 -3.16 52.51
N SER A 170 -10.25 -4.12 51.89
CA SER A 170 -9.46 -5.17 52.56
C SER A 170 -8.19 -4.64 53.23
N ALA A 171 -7.54 -3.65 52.62
CA ALA A 171 -6.30 -3.06 53.08
C ALA A 171 -6.26 -1.56 52.77
N ASN A 172 -5.44 -0.82 53.51
CA ASN A 172 -5.14 0.58 53.23
C ASN A 172 -4.17 0.69 52.04
N ILE A 173 -4.43 1.63 51.13
CA ILE A 173 -3.56 1.95 50.01
C ILE A 173 -2.95 3.34 50.25
N ALA A 174 -1.65 3.43 50.18
CA ALA A 174 -0.94 4.70 50.30
C ALA A 174 -1.08 5.53 49.02
N PRO A 175 -1.23 6.87 49.13
CA PRO A 175 -1.25 7.75 47.98
C PRO A 175 -0.01 7.60 47.07
N GLY A 176 -0.19 7.76 45.74
CA GLY A 176 0.88 7.70 44.78
C GLY A 176 0.93 6.39 43.95
N ALA A 177 2.10 5.80 43.76
CA ALA A 177 2.25 4.64 42.87
C ALA A 177 1.39 3.42 43.25
N ALA A 178 1.06 3.26 44.56
CA ALA A 178 0.22 2.15 45.02
C ALA A 178 -1.27 2.29 44.64
N GLU A 179 -1.73 3.47 44.24
CA GLU A 179 -3.09 3.72 43.78
C GLU A 179 -3.36 3.10 42.40
N ALA A 180 -2.31 2.95 41.60
CA ALA A 180 -2.42 2.51 40.20
C ALA A 180 -2.67 0.99 40.08
N VAL A 181 -3.67 0.62 39.30
CA VAL A 181 -4.03 -0.76 38.99
C VAL A 181 -4.44 -0.86 37.53
N SER A 182 -3.90 -1.83 36.82
CA SER A 182 -4.30 -2.15 35.45
C SER A 182 -4.92 -3.55 35.39
N VAL A 183 -6.05 -3.68 34.70
CA VAL A 183 -6.77 -4.94 34.55
C VAL A 183 -7.19 -5.10 33.09
N ASN A 184 -6.91 -6.28 32.52
CA ASN A 184 -7.30 -6.64 31.19
C ASN A 184 -8.64 -7.40 31.19
N LEU A 185 -9.60 -6.94 30.40
CA LEU A 185 -10.92 -7.54 30.23
C LEU A 185 -11.08 -8.11 28.81
N SER A 186 -11.88 -9.16 28.70
CA SER A 186 -12.28 -9.68 27.37
C SER A 186 -13.17 -8.67 26.64
N PRO A 187 -12.96 -8.40 25.34
CA PRO A 187 -13.87 -7.62 24.52
C PRO A 187 -15.32 -8.14 24.55
N ALA A 188 -15.51 -9.44 24.78
CA ALA A 188 -16.83 -10.06 24.90
C ALA A 188 -17.67 -9.56 26.09
N PHE A 189 -17.08 -8.82 27.00
CA PHE A 189 -17.81 -8.17 28.10
C PHE A 189 -18.48 -6.86 27.70
N PHE A 190 -18.19 -6.38 26.51
CA PHE A 190 -18.72 -5.15 25.94
C PHE A 190 -19.66 -5.45 24.76
N THR A 191 -20.53 -4.51 24.46
CA THR A 191 -21.44 -4.57 23.31
C THR A 191 -21.11 -3.49 22.30
N ALA A 192 -21.39 -3.73 21.04
CA ALA A 192 -21.28 -2.68 20.01
C ALA A 192 -22.24 -1.52 20.36
N GLY A 193 -21.73 -0.29 20.27
CA GLY A 193 -22.41 0.91 20.72
C GLY A 193 -21.95 1.35 22.10
N VAL A 194 -22.84 2.03 22.82
CA VAL A 194 -22.56 2.63 24.12
C VAL A 194 -22.58 1.57 25.22
N ASN A 195 -21.53 1.53 26.03
CA ASN A 195 -21.42 0.71 27.25
C ASN A 195 -21.33 1.61 28.45
N THR A 196 -21.99 1.22 29.53
CA THR A 196 -21.91 1.90 30.84
C THR A 196 -20.77 1.31 31.65
N ILE A 197 -19.88 2.16 32.11
CA ILE A 197 -18.88 1.84 33.13
C ILE A 197 -19.38 2.46 34.43
N ALA A 198 -19.64 1.61 35.42
CA ALA A 198 -20.05 2.03 36.74
C ALA A 198 -19.03 1.55 37.79
N VAL A 199 -18.70 2.38 38.74
CA VAL A 199 -17.61 2.14 39.68
C VAL A 199 -18.07 2.49 41.10
N GLU A 200 -17.69 1.67 42.07
CA GLU A 200 -17.73 2.04 43.49
C GLU A 200 -16.32 1.94 44.06
N VAL A 201 -15.95 2.98 44.82
CA VAL A 201 -14.68 3.07 45.53
C VAL A 201 -14.98 3.08 47.04
N HIS A 202 -14.31 2.21 47.76
CA HIS A 202 -14.55 1.97 49.19
C HIS A 202 -13.31 2.29 50.01
N LEU A 203 -13.53 2.96 51.14
CA LEU A 203 -12.47 3.24 52.09
C LEU A 203 -12.13 2.03 52.97
N ARG A 204 -10.91 1.93 53.43
CA ARG A 204 -10.50 0.97 54.45
C ARG A 204 -11.06 1.31 55.83
N THR A 205 -11.17 2.60 56.11
CA THR A 205 -11.76 3.11 57.36
C THR A 205 -12.58 4.37 57.11
N THR A 206 -13.60 4.63 57.91
CA THR A 206 -14.39 5.86 57.81
C THR A 206 -13.68 7.11 58.37
N THR A 207 -12.43 6.98 58.75
CA THR A 207 -11.54 8.07 59.18
C THR A 207 -10.35 8.26 58.23
N SER A 208 -10.42 7.73 57.03
CA SER A 208 -9.36 7.91 56.03
C SER A 208 -9.15 9.38 55.68
N ALA A 209 -7.88 9.81 55.62
CA ALA A 209 -7.52 11.18 55.29
C ALA A 209 -7.48 11.45 53.78
N ASP A 210 -7.64 10.42 52.98
CA ASP A 210 -7.56 10.45 51.54
C ASP A 210 -8.58 9.50 50.87
N MET A 211 -8.84 9.77 49.62
CA MET A 211 -9.63 8.96 48.70
C MET A 211 -9.29 9.43 47.29
N SER A 212 -9.09 8.50 46.36
CA SER A 212 -8.85 8.84 44.98
C SER A 212 -9.56 7.92 44.02
N PHE A 213 -9.94 8.49 42.88
CA PHE A 213 -10.46 7.76 41.74
C PHE A 213 -10.15 8.49 40.41
N ASP A 214 -9.62 7.77 39.48
CA ASP A 214 -9.61 8.12 38.06
C ASP A 214 -9.52 6.83 37.25
N MET A 215 -9.90 6.86 35.96
CA MET A 215 -9.86 5.69 35.11
C MET A 215 -9.70 6.06 33.65
N GLU A 216 -8.81 5.32 33.00
CA GLU A 216 -8.68 5.24 31.54
C GLU A 216 -9.18 3.89 31.06
N VAL A 217 -9.88 3.89 29.91
CA VAL A 217 -10.28 2.67 29.20
C VAL A 217 -9.62 2.69 27.83
N GLN A 218 -8.85 1.68 27.53
CA GLN A 218 -8.22 1.54 26.21
C GLN A 218 -8.41 0.15 25.62
N GLY A 219 -8.60 0.10 24.29
CA GLY A 219 -8.58 -1.15 23.53
C GLY A 219 -7.14 -1.49 23.15
N LEU A 220 -6.72 -2.73 23.38
CA LEU A 220 -5.41 -3.24 22.98
C LEU A 220 -5.55 -4.12 21.76
N SER A 221 -4.89 -3.77 20.65
CA SER A 221 -4.79 -4.59 19.45
C SER A 221 -3.51 -5.42 19.47
N ASN A 222 -3.59 -6.64 18.92
CA ASN A 222 -2.44 -7.50 18.73
C ASN A 222 -2.67 -8.38 17.49
N ALA A 223 -1.94 -8.09 16.42
CA ALA A 223 -1.97 -8.89 15.19
C ALA A 223 -1.09 -10.15 15.28
N GLY A 224 -0.49 -10.43 16.43
CA GLY A 224 0.45 -11.54 16.62
C GLY A 224 1.79 -11.29 15.92
N THR A 225 2.17 -10.03 15.80
CA THR A 225 3.44 -9.56 15.23
C THR A 225 4.34 -9.05 16.35
N PHE A 226 5.65 -9.06 16.14
CA PHE A 226 6.62 -8.45 17.07
C PHE A 226 7.13 -7.10 16.55
N ASN A 227 7.00 -6.83 15.26
CA ASN A 227 7.11 -5.51 14.66
C ASN A 227 6.25 -5.46 13.39
N SER A 228 5.80 -4.28 13.02
CA SER A 228 5.07 -4.07 11.77
C SER A 228 5.16 -2.62 11.29
N SER A 229 5.01 -2.43 9.99
CA SER A 229 4.90 -1.12 9.36
C SER A 229 4.10 -1.21 8.06
N THR A 230 3.58 -0.06 7.60
CA THR A 230 2.76 -0.01 6.38
C THR A 230 3.29 0.98 5.37
N ALA A 231 2.96 0.75 4.10
CA ALA A 231 3.22 1.70 3.03
C ALA A 231 2.12 1.62 1.96
N ASP A 232 1.76 2.76 1.39
CA ASP A 232 0.71 2.86 0.40
C ASP A 232 1.27 2.75 -1.02
N LEU A 233 0.59 1.98 -1.85
CA LEU A 233 0.79 1.95 -3.29
C LEU A 233 -0.33 2.74 -3.96
N ASN A 234 0.05 3.67 -4.83
CA ASN A 234 -0.88 4.47 -5.62
C ASN A 234 -0.41 4.56 -7.07
N LEU A 235 -0.74 3.57 -7.86
CA LEU A 235 -0.49 3.56 -9.29
C LEU A 235 -1.58 4.35 -10.02
N PRO A 236 -1.27 4.99 -11.17
CA PRO A 236 -2.27 5.61 -12.02
C PRO A 236 -3.40 4.63 -12.39
N ALA A 237 -4.60 5.15 -12.62
CA ALA A 237 -5.71 4.34 -13.10
C ALA A 237 -5.30 3.55 -14.36
N CYS A 238 -5.86 2.36 -14.54
CA CYS A 238 -5.55 1.45 -15.66
C CYS A 238 -4.14 0.86 -15.66
N SER A 239 -3.41 0.94 -14.56
CA SER A 239 -2.12 0.26 -14.42
C SER A 239 -2.32 -1.24 -14.21
N GLN A 240 -1.47 -2.03 -14.86
CA GLN A 240 -1.35 -3.46 -14.65
C GLN A 240 0.06 -3.78 -14.13
N VAL A 241 0.16 -4.41 -12.98
CA VAL A 241 1.45 -4.84 -12.44
C VAL A 241 1.99 -5.99 -13.27
N LEU A 242 3.23 -5.85 -13.71
CA LEU A 242 3.99 -6.85 -14.47
C LEU A 242 4.94 -7.64 -13.57
N PHE A 243 5.45 -6.98 -12.54
CA PHE A 243 6.35 -7.56 -11.55
C PHE A 243 6.18 -6.86 -10.21
N ALA A 244 6.20 -7.65 -9.14
CA ALA A 244 6.27 -7.16 -7.77
C ALA A 244 7.25 -8.01 -6.97
N GLY A 245 8.38 -7.43 -6.60
CA GLY A 245 9.40 -8.05 -5.77
C GLY A 245 9.35 -7.52 -4.35
N LEU A 246 9.17 -8.39 -3.37
CA LEU A 246 9.28 -8.07 -1.95
C LEU A 246 10.71 -8.31 -1.49
N TYR A 247 11.31 -7.28 -0.94
CA TYR A 247 12.67 -7.25 -0.42
C TYR A 247 12.65 -6.88 1.05
N TRP A 248 13.38 -7.62 1.89
CA TRP A 248 13.53 -7.28 3.31
C TRP A 248 14.89 -7.69 3.83
N GLY A 249 15.29 -7.08 4.91
CA GLY A 249 16.56 -7.36 5.53
C GLY A 249 16.77 -6.58 6.80
N ALA A 250 17.87 -6.87 7.47
CA ALA A 250 18.37 -6.11 8.60
C ALA A 250 19.88 -6.20 8.68
N ASP A 251 20.47 -5.19 9.30
CA ASP A 251 21.90 -5.08 9.56
C ASP A 251 22.16 -4.66 11.01
N GLN A 252 23.27 -5.14 11.55
CA GLN A 252 23.85 -4.68 12.80
C GLN A 252 25.21 -4.03 12.50
N GLY A 253 25.24 -2.70 12.55
CA GLY A 253 26.48 -1.92 12.31
C GLY A 253 27.59 -2.16 13.34
N THR A 254 28.62 -1.45 13.19
CA THR A 254 29.99 -1.41 13.67
C THR A 254 30.41 -2.00 15.04
N SER A 255 29.55 -2.46 15.89
CA SER A 255 29.96 -2.91 17.24
C SER A 255 29.85 -4.41 17.49
N GLY A 256 29.39 -5.18 16.49
CA GLY A 256 29.07 -6.57 16.78
C GLY A 256 29.52 -7.57 15.72
N THR A 257 30.47 -8.39 16.09
CA THR A 257 30.71 -9.69 15.45
C THR A 257 29.67 -10.74 15.87
N ASP A 258 28.66 -10.35 16.67
CA ASP A 258 27.64 -11.23 17.17
C ASP A 258 26.50 -11.39 16.17
N SER A 259 26.48 -12.51 15.48
CA SER A 259 25.41 -12.92 14.59
C SER A 259 24.34 -13.77 15.27
N SER A 260 24.36 -13.89 16.60
CA SER A 260 23.39 -14.72 17.34
C SER A 260 21.96 -14.24 17.24
N TRP A 261 21.74 -12.98 16.90
CA TRP A 261 20.43 -12.41 16.63
C TRP A 261 19.80 -12.89 15.31
N ILE A 262 20.61 -13.37 14.34
CA ILE A 262 20.10 -13.97 13.09
C ILE A 262 19.66 -15.40 13.37
N THR A 263 18.52 -15.54 14.03
CA THR A 263 17.94 -16.83 14.42
C THR A 263 17.13 -17.46 13.29
N ALA A 264 16.68 -18.71 13.49
CA ALA A 264 15.78 -19.35 12.56
C ALA A 264 14.53 -18.48 12.32
N GLY A 265 14.18 -18.25 11.04
CA GLY A 265 13.04 -17.42 10.66
C GLY A 265 13.41 -16.05 10.07
N TYR A 266 14.68 -15.64 10.07
CA TYR A 266 15.10 -14.38 9.42
C TYR A 266 14.72 -14.32 7.94
N ASN A 267 14.59 -15.47 7.28
CA ASN A 267 14.18 -15.61 5.89
C ASN A 267 12.66 -15.67 5.69
N THR A 268 11.90 -15.36 6.73
CA THR A 268 10.44 -15.25 6.66
C THR A 268 9.98 -13.83 6.99
N ILE A 269 8.88 -13.42 6.40
CA ILE A 269 8.22 -12.15 6.64
C ILE A 269 6.70 -12.37 6.60
N LYS A 270 5.96 -11.62 7.36
CA LYS A 270 4.50 -11.55 7.25
C LYS A 270 4.11 -10.40 6.33
N LEU A 271 3.28 -10.66 5.33
CA LEU A 271 2.76 -9.66 4.40
C LEU A 271 1.24 -9.63 4.45
N LYS A 272 0.66 -8.44 4.54
CA LYS A 272 -0.77 -8.18 4.39
C LYS A 272 -0.96 -7.26 3.19
N ILE A 273 -1.65 -7.75 2.16
CA ILE A 273 -1.95 -7.00 0.94
C ILE A 273 -3.24 -6.20 1.11
N PRO A 274 -3.50 -5.18 0.27
CA PRO A 274 -4.75 -4.42 0.32
C PRO A 274 -5.98 -5.31 0.28
N GLY A 275 -6.92 -5.06 1.19
CA GLY A 275 -8.17 -5.82 1.32
C GLY A 275 -8.06 -7.15 2.09
N ALA A 276 -6.85 -7.60 2.44
CA ALA A 276 -6.69 -8.79 3.27
C ALA A 276 -6.99 -8.47 4.75
N SER A 277 -7.66 -9.40 5.44
CA SER A 277 -7.99 -9.29 6.87
C SER A 277 -6.85 -9.73 7.78
N SER A 278 -5.89 -10.51 7.28
CA SER A 278 -4.80 -11.10 8.06
C SER A 278 -3.50 -11.13 7.26
N TYR A 279 -2.41 -11.31 7.97
CA TYR A 279 -1.10 -11.54 7.39
C TYR A 279 -0.97 -12.93 6.78
N THR A 280 -0.19 -13.01 5.71
CA THR A 280 0.32 -14.27 5.14
C THR A 280 1.81 -14.34 5.40
N THR A 281 2.29 -15.45 5.97
CA THR A 281 3.73 -15.70 6.15
C THR A 281 4.34 -16.12 4.82
N LEU A 282 5.38 -15.43 4.41
CA LEU A 282 6.13 -15.70 3.18
C LEU A 282 7.57 -16.08 3.53
N THR A 283 8.11 -17.04 2.78
CA THR A 283 9.51 -17.44 2.87
C THR A 283 10.25 -16.93 1.64
N SER A 284 11.45 -16.39 1.83
CA SER A 284 12.30 -15.91 0.73
C SER A 284 12.62 -17.02 -0.27
N THR A 285 12.79 -16.62 -1.52
CA THR A 285 13.31 -17.48 -2.59
C THR A 285 14.81 -17.28 -2.80
N GLN A 286 15.32 -16.12 -2.40
CA GLN A 286 16.75 -15.82 -2.38
C GLN A 286 17.08 -15.18 -1.03
N THR A 287 18.22 -15.55 -0.49
CA THR A 287 18.70 -15.09 0.81
C THR A 287 20.21 -14.94 0.79
N ASN A 288 20.68 -13.77 1.16
CA ASN A 288 22.09 -13.49 1.43
C ASN A 288 22.24 -13.27 2.94
N ASN A 289 23.00 -14.13 3.59
CA ASN A 289 23.30 -14.05 5.03
C ASN A 289 24.77 -13.73 5.22
N HIS A 290 25.05 -12.61 5.87
CA HIS A 290 26.38 -12.06 6.04
C HIS A 290 26.93 -12.28 7.46
N SER A 291 26.50 -13.35 8.13
CA SER A 291 26.76 -13.54 9.56
C SER A 291 28.15 -14.05 9.95
N ALA A 292 28.83 -14.79 9.11
CA ALA A 292 30.09 -15.42 9.52
C ALA A 292 31.13 -15.54 8.39
N ALA A 293 30.74 -15.33 7.16
CA ALA A 293 31.61 -15.56 6.00
C ALA A 293 32.38 -14.29 5.56
N TYR A 294 32.10 -13.16 6.22
CA TYR A 294 32.78 -11.91 5.88
C TYR A 294 34.15 -11.86 6.51
N SER A 295 35.05 -11.25 5.77
CA SER A 295 36.45 -11.08 6.10
C SER A 295 36.68 -10.85 7.59
N PRO A 296 37.59 -11.56 8.24
CA PRO A 296 37.91 -11.33 9.63
C PRO A 296 38.24 -9.85 9.84
N GLY A 297 37.46 -9.17 10.65
CA GLY A 297 37.65 -7.76 10.96
C GLY A 297 36.59 -6.79 10.43
N LEU A 298 35.57 -7.25 9.70
CA LEU A 298 34.44 -6.42 9.34
C LEU A 298 33.38 -6.43 10.44
N PRO A 299 32.88 -5.26 10.81
CA PRO A 299 31.98 -5.11 11.95
C PRO A 299 30.52 -5.22 11.63
N HIS A 300 30.12 -5.85 10.51
CA HIS A 300 28.74 -5.93 10.07
C HIS A 300 28.24 -7.37 10.05
N THR A 301 27.06 -7.56 10.59
CA THR A 301 26.28 -8.80 10.44
C THR A 301 24.88 -8.46 9.97
N GLY A 302 24.45 -9.05 8.88
CA GLY A 302 23.16 -8.75 8.32
C GLY A 302 22.63 -9.84 7.42
N TYR A 303 21.41 -9.66 6.93
CA TYR A 303 20.81 -10.52 5.92
C TYR A 303 19.94 -9.72 4.97
N LEU A 304 19.83 -10.20 3.74
CA LEU A 304 18.98 -9.65 2.68
C LEU A 304 18.17 -10.78 2.06
N CYS A 305 16.87 -10.58 1.91
CA CYS A 305 15.93 -11.57 1.43
C CYS A 305 15.04 -11.04 0.31
N PHE A 306 14.71 -11.91 -0.63
CA PHE A 306 13.83 -11.60 -1.76
C PHE A 306 12.74 -12.65 -1.94
N LYS A 307 11.56 -12.17 -2.37
CA LYS A 307 10.43 -12.99 -2.81
C LYS A 307 9.67 -12.30 -3.93
N ASP A 308 9.49 -13.00 -5.06
CA ASP A 308 8.52 -12.57 -6.08
C ASP A 308 7.10 -12.80 -5.54
N ILE A 309 6.34 -11.70 -5.47
CA ILE A 309 4.95 -11.68 -4.99
C ILE A 309 3.96 -11.30 -6.10
N THR A 310 4.37 -11.28 -7.36
CA THR A 310 3.52 -10.90 -8.50
C THR A 310 2.23 -11.72 -8.56
N SER A 311 2.33 -13.02 -8.27
CA SER A 311 1.16 -13.92 -8.25
C SER A 311 0.28 -13.79 -6.99
N ILE A 312 0.76 -13.08 -5.97
CA ILE A 312 0.05 -12.92 -4.68
C ILE A 312 -0.83 -11.68 -4.69
N ILE A 313 -0.36 -10.62 -5.36
CA ILE A 313 -1.10 -9.35 -5.44
C ILE A 313 -2.15 -9.37 -6.56
N ASN A 314 -3.16 -8.51 -6.44
CA ASN A 314 -4.07 -8.28 -7.57
C ASN A 314 -3.42 -7.35 -8.58
N THR A 315 -2.93 -7.90 -9.71
CA THR A 315 -2.15 -7.16 -10.71
C THR A 315 -2.93 -6.05 -11.42
N THR A 316 -4.26 -6.09 -11.42
CA THR A 316 -5.12 -5.08 -12.05
C THR A 316 -5.72 -4.09 -11.05
N ASN A 317 -5.65 -4.39 -9.75
CA ASN A 317 -6.11 -3.51 -8.67
C ASN A 317 -5.15 -3.64 -7.48
N ALA A 318 -3.91 -3.20 -7.67
CA ALA A 318 -2.84 -3.33 -6.69
C ALA A 318 -2.79 -2.18 -5.67
N ASN A 319 -3.52 -1.09 -5.91
CA ASN A 319 -3.49 0.10 -5.05
C ASN A 319 -4.05 -0.16 -3.66
N GLY A 320 -3.47 0.51 -2.69
CA GLY A 320 -3.88 0.46 -1.29
C GLY A 320 -2.70 0.25 -0.34
N THR A 321 -3.02 0.03 0.92
CA THR A 321 -2.03 -0.12 1.99
C THR A 321 -1.54 -1.56 2.07
N TYR A 322 -0.24 -1.72 1.95
CA TYR A 322 0.50 -2.94 2.23
C TYR A 322 1.08 -2.84 3.63
N ALA A 323 1.04 -3.93 4.40
CA ALA A 323 1.71 -4.04 5.69
C ALA A 323 2.69 -5.21 5.68
N ALA A 324 3.88 -5.00 6.23
CA ALA A 324 4.80 -6.08 6.50
C ALA A 324 5.16 -6.11 7.99
N ALA A 325 5.40 -7.31 8.48
CA ALA A 325 5.65 -7.56 9.89
C ALA A 325 6.66 -8.71 10.08
N ASP A 326 7.19 -8.79 11.29
CA ASP A 326 8.13 -9.81 11.71
C ASP A 326 9.45 -9.81 10.90
N VAL A 327 9.92 -8.61 10.53
CA VAL A 327 11.28 -8.45 10.01
C VAL A 327 12.24 -8.60 11.19
N LEU A 328 13.00 -9.70 11.20
CA LEU A 328 13.94 -9.97 12.28
C LEU A 328 15.08 -8.95 12.27
N GLY A 329 15.33 -8.31 13.38
CA GLY A 329 16.43 -7.36 13.56
C GLY A 329 17.00 -7.42 14.97
N PRO A 330 18.21 -6.91 15.20
CA PRO A 330 18.78 -6.82 16.52
C PRO A 330 18.05 -5.78 17.35
N ILE A 331 17.68 -6.14 18.58
CA ILE A 331 16.94 -5.27 19.49
C ILE A 331 17.89 -4.69 20.54
N GLY A 332 17.80 -3.37 20.78
CA GLY A 332 18.60 -2.70 21.80
C GLY A 332 20.09 -2.57 21.46
N ILE A 333 20.46 -2.80 20.20
CA ILE A 333 21.83 -2.68 19.71
C ILE A 333 21.95 -1.37 18.92
N ILE A 334 22.97 -0.59 19.24
CA ILE A 334 23.29 0.66 18.55
C ILE A 334 23.72 0.35 17.11
N ASN A 335 23.44 1.24 16.17
CA ASN A 335 23.76 1.13 14.74
C ASN A 335 23.11 -0.11 14.07
N SER A 336 21.87 -0.37 14.38
CA SER A 336 21.09 -1.42 13.75
C SER A 336 19.99 -0.86 12.89
N CYS A 337 19.79 -1.43 11.73
CA CYS A 337 18.71 -1.05 10.85
C CYS A 337 18.01 -2.27 10.28
N GLY A 338 16.80 -2.07 9.80
CA GLY A 338 16.04 -3.08 9.11
C GLY A 338 14.86 -2.47 8.37
N GLY A 339 14.35 -3.18 7.38
CA GLY A 339 13.22 -2.67 6.64
C GLY A 339 12.79 -3.59 5.50
N TRP A 340 11.76 -3.15 4.80
CA TRP A 340 11.22 -3.86 3.65
C TRP A 340 10.81 -2.89 2.54
N THR A 341 10.82 -3.38 1.32
CA THR A 341 10.40 -2.65 0.12
C THR A 341 9.67 -3.58 -0.83
N ILE A 342 8.64 -3.08 -1.51
CA ILE A 342 8.09 -3.72 -2.70
C ILE A 342 8.50 -2.91 -3.92
N VAL A 343 9.27 -3.52 -4.81
CA VAL A 343 9.62 -2.96 -6.11
C VAL A 343 8.57 -3.40 -7.12
N ILE A 344 7.96 -2.45 -7.81
CA ILE A 344 6.86 -2.72 -8.73
C ILE A 344 7.20 -2.18 -10.12
N ALA A 345 7.15 -3.06 -11.12
CA ALA A 345 7.09 -2.67 -12.52
C ALA A 345 5.65 -2.85 -13.02
N TYR A 346 5.13 -1.85 -13.71
CA TYR A 346 3.75 -1.87 -14.20
C TYR A 346 3.64 -1.31 -15.62
N ALA A 347 2.62 -1.77 -16.35
CA ALA A 347 2.23 -1.26 -17.65
C ALA A 347 1.01 -0.33 -17.50
N ASN A 348 0.99 0.74 -18.31
CA ASN A 348 -0.16 1.62 -18.43
C ASN A 348 -0.14 2.25 -19.83
N SER A 349 -1.23 2.06 -20.59
CA SER A 349 -1.31 2.52 -21.97
C SER A 349 -1.37 4.05 -22.13
N SER A 350 -1.58 4.79 -21.04
CA SER A 350 -1.58 6.26 -21.05
C SER A 350 -0.22 6.88 -20.68
N LEU A 351 0.77 6.04 -20.30
CA LEU A 351 2.10 6.51 -19.93
C LEU A 351 3.11 6.30 -21.06
N GLN A 352 4.14 7.14 -21.05
CA GLN A 352 5.24 7.02 -21.99
C GLN A 352 6.04 5.73 -21.74
N PRO A 353 6.45 5.02 -22.79
CA PRO A 353 7.23 3.80 -22.65
C PRO A 353 8.62 4.08 -22.06
N ARG A 354 9.05 3.17 -21.17
CA ARG A 354 10.35 3.22 -20.52
C ARG A 354 11.01 1.83 -20.56
N ASN A 355 12.31 1.82 -20.64
CA ASN A 355 13.08 0.61 -20.35
C ASN A 355 13.27 0.52 -18.83
N LEU A 356 12.79 -0.57 -18.24
CA LEU A 356 12.86 -0.82 -16.81
C LEU A 356 13.80 -1.99 -16.53
N THR A 357 14.68 -1.82 -15.53
CA THR A 357 15.53 -2.91 -15.07
C THR A 357 15.56 -2.91 -13.54
N VAL A 358 15.48 -4.09 -12.96
CA VAL A 358 15.68 -4.34 -11.54
C VAL A 358 16.88 -5.28 -11.43
N PHE A 359 17.90 -4.85 -10.72
CA PHE A 359 19.02 -5.66 -10.30
C PHE A 359 18.84 -5.90 -8.79
N ASP A 360 18.92 -7.14 -8.40
CA ASP A 360 18.88 -7.55 -7.00
C ASP A 360 20.10 -8.40 -6.66
N GLY A 361 20.45 -8.42 -5.40
CA GLY A 361 21.60 -9.12 -4.93
C GLY A 361 22.09 -8.59 -3.57
N SER A 362 23.38 -8.65 -3.38
CA SER A 362 24.02 -8.11 -2.17
C SER A 362 25.37 -7.54 -2.54
N VAL A 363 25.49 -6.24 -2.36
CA VAL A 363 26.78 -5.55 -2.50
C VAL A 363 27.09 -4.88 -1.17
N ILE A 364 28.27 -5.16 -0.65
CA ILE A 364 28.78 -4.55 0.57
C ILE A 364 29.80 -3.50 0.17
N ILE A 365 29.65 -2.32 0.74
CA ILE A 365 30.57 -1.22 0.60
C ILE A 365 31.17 -0.98 2.00
N ASN A 366 32.48 -1.16 2.12
CA ASN A 366 33.16 -0.83 3.35
C ASN A 366 33.84 0.54 3.26
N GLN A 367 33.96 1.16 4.39
CA GLN A 367 34.68 2.43 4.51
C GLN A 367 36.10 2.32 3.95
N GLY A 368 36.41 3.14 2.97
CA GLY A 368 37.74 3.24 2.37
C GLY A 368 38.11 2.13 1.37
N ASP A 369 37.22 1.18 1.12
CA ASP A 369 37.43 0.20 0.06
C ASP A 369 37.35 0.84 -1.35
N PRO A 370 37.93 0.22 -2.38
CA PRO A 370 37.74 0.63 -3.74
C PRO A 370 36.25 0.67 -4.10
N PRO A 371 35.81 1.66 -4.91
CA PRO A 371 34.43 1.74 -5.36
C PRO A 371 33.96 0.46 -6.06
N VAL A 372 32.70 0.08 -5.86
CA VAL A 372 32.06 -1.03 -6.55
C VAL A 372 31.28 -0.52 -7.76
N ASP A 373 31.65 -1.02 -8.94
CA ASP A 373 31.03 -0.68 -10.23
C ASP A 373 30.05 -1.77 -10.66
N VAL A 374 28.79 -1.41 -10.84
CA VAL A 374 27.74 -2.26 -11.40
C VAL A 374 27.50 -1.85 -12.84
N ASN A 375 27.83 -2.73 -13.77
CA ASN A 375 27.59 -2.50 -15.18
C ASN A 375 26.14 -2.83 -15.53
N ILE A 376 25.42 -1.84 -16.06
CA ILE A 376 24.05 -1.98 -16.52
C ILE A 376 24.03 -1.98 -18.04
N SER A 377 23.26 -2.88 -18.64
CA SER A 377 23.12 -3.02 -20.08
C SER A 377 21.74 -3.56 -20.45
N GLY A 378 21.49 -3.74 -21.75
CA GLY A 378 20.21 -4.27 -22.22
C GLY A 378 19.14 -3.21 -22.46
N PHE A 379 19.49 -1.95 -22.35
CA PHE A 379 18.66 -0.82 -22.78
C PHE A 379 19.18 -0.22 -24.10
N LEU A 380 18.33 0.54 -24.76
CA LEU A 380 18.71 1.38 -25.90
C LEU A 380 18.07 2.76 -25.70
N THR A 381 18.91 3.78 -25.52
CA THR A 381 18.40 5.15 -25.48
C THR A 381 17.95 5.59 -26.88
N PRO A 382 16.96 6.52 -26.97
CA PRO A 382 16.46 6.98 -28.26
C PRO A 382 17.56 7.48 -29.17
N PRO A 383 17.43 7.34 -30.50
CA PRO A 383 18.44 7.82 -31.46
C PRO A 383 18.51 9.35 -31.52
N SER A 384 17.49 10.05 -31.05
CA SER A 384 17.43 11.53 -31.01
C SER A 384 16.46 12.02 -29.96
N GLY A 385 16.60 13.28 -29.55
CA GLY A 385 15.76 13.92 -28.55
C GLY A 385 16.29 13.77 -27.11
N PRO A 386 15.61 14.34 -26.12
CA PRO A 386 16.06 14.30 -24.74
C PRO A 386 15.94 12.88 -24.17
N VAL A 387 16.91 12.47 -23.38
CA VAL A 387 16.90 11.18 -22.67
C VAL A 387 16.68 11.45 -21.18
N SER A 388 15.68 10.83 -20.56
CA SER A 388 15.49 10.83 -19.11
C SER A 388 15.83 9.47 -18.52
N CYS A 389 16.47 9.47 -17.36
CA CYS A 389 16.83 8.28 -16.61
C CYS A 389 16.55 8.52 -15.13
N GLU A 390 15.92 7.56 -14.52
CA GLU A 390 15.71 7.49 -13.07
C GLU A 390 16.47 6.28 -12.52
N LEU A 391 17.09 6.46 -11.37
CA LEU A 391 17.82 5.41 -10.67
C LEU A 391 17.29 5.32 -9.24
N GLY A 392 16.97 4.12 -8.79
CA GLY A 392 16.57 3.87 -7.42
C GLY A 392 17.43 2.80 -6.80
N ALA A 393 17.61 2.84 -5.49
CA ALA A 393 18.29 1.80 -4.74
C ALA A 393 17.60 1.52 -3.41
N VAL A 394 17.84 0.33 -2.87
CA VAL A 394 17.51 -0.04 -1.48
C VAL A 394 18.80 -0.35 -0.77
N VAL A 395 19.07 0.40 0.29
CA VAL A 395 20.33 0.37 1.03
C VAL A 395 20.05 0.26 2.53
N TYR A 396 20.91 -0.46 3.22
CA TYR A 396 20.89 -0.64 4.68
C TYR A 396 22.16 -0.07 5.28
N ASP A 397 22.05 0.53 6.45
CA ASP A 397 23.10 1.22 7.22
C ASP A 397 23.62 2.50 6.55
N GLY A 398 22.73 3.23 5.86
CA GLY A 398 23.04 4.58 5.36
C GLY A 398 22.92 5.62 6.46
N ASP A 399 24.05 6.17 6.91
CA ASP A 399 24.14 7.13 8.01
C ASP A 399 24.07 8.59 7.52
N ARG A 400 23.38 9.44 8.26
CA ARG A 400 23.32 10.86 7.96
C ARG A 400 24.64 11.57 8.24
N GLY A 401 25.10 12.36 7.25
CA GLY A 401 26.31 13.14 7.36
C GLY A 401 27.60 12.35 7.19
N SER A 402 27.52 11.09 6.80
CA SER A 402 28.64 10.30 6.34
C SER A 402 29.01 10.65 4.90
N THR A 403 30.23 10.30 4.52
CA THR A 403 30.67 10.57 3.14
C THR A 403 30.53 9.31 2.32
N ASP A 404 29.47 9.25 1.52
CA ASP A 404 29.21 8.20 0.57
C ASP A 404 28.72 8.79 -0.76
N SER A 405 28.75 8.00 -1.83
CA SER A 405 28.26 8.46 -3.10
C SER A 405 27.63 7.37 -3.95
N PHE A 406 26.61 7.77 -4.70
CA PHE A 406 25.94 7.02 -5.74
C PHE A 406 26.18 7.73 -7.07
N ALA A 407 26.90 7.10 -7.99
CA ALA A 407 27.35 7.77 -9.19
C ALA A 407 27.00 6.99 -10.46
N PHE A 408 26.84 7.71 -11.55
CA PHE A 408 26.47 7.19 -12.86
C PHE A 408 27.50 7.59 -13.93
N LYS A 409 27.77 6.68 -14.85
CA LYS A 409 28.63 6.95 -16.02
C LYS A 409 28.11 6.20 -17.23
N GLN A 410 27.79 6.90 -18.31
CA GLN A 410 27.50 6.26 -19.60
C GLN A 410 28.73 5.58 -20.18
N ASN A 411 28.52 4.57 -21.02
CA ASN A 411 29.62 3.92 -21.73
C ASN A 411 30.42 4.94 -22.55
N GLY A 412 31.74 4.88 -22.46
CA GLY A 412 32.67 5.80 -23.15
C GLY A 412 32.88 7.16 -22.48
N ALA A 413 32.18 7.49 -21.40
CA ALA A 413 32.45 8.73 -20.66
C ALA A 413 33.73 8.60 -19.79
N ALA A 414 34.46 9.72 -19.64
CA ALA A 414 35.70 9.75 -18.87
C ALA A 414 35.48 9.78 -17.35
N ALA A 415 34.40 10.37 -16.88
CA ALA A 415 34.14 10.60 -15.46
C ALA A 415 32.75 10.14 -15.02
N PHE A 416 32.62 9.83 -13.75
CA PHE A 416 31.34 9.58 -13.08
C PHE A 416 30.67 10.91 -12.72
N TYR A 417 29.35 10.90 -12.76
CA TYR A 417 28.49 11.94 -12.25
C TYR A 417 27.87 11.48 -10.91
N ASN A 418 28.16 12.17 -9.83
CA ASN A 418 27.55 11.87 -8.53
C ASN A 418 26.09 12.32 -8.53
N LEU A 419 25.20 11.39 -8.21
CA LEU A 419 23.78 11.65 -8.09
C LEU A 419 23.47 12.43 -6.82
N ALA A 420 22.56 13.37 -6.93
CA ALA A 420 22.04 14.13 -5.82
C ALA A 420 20.62 14.59 -6.15
N ASN A 421 19.80 14.80 -5.15
CA ASN A 421 18.52 15.47 -5.34
C ASN A 421 18.77 16.99 -5.51
N VAL A 422 18.60 17.47 -6.73
CA VAL A 422 19.05 18.81 -7.17
C VAL A 422 18.24 19.94 -6.54
N THR A 423 16.97 19.72 -6.22
CA THR A 423 16.05 20.77 -5.75
C THR A 423 15.91 20.87 -4.25
N VAL A 424 16.16 19.78 -3.54
CA VAL A 424 16.20 19.74 -2.08
C VAL A 424 17.32 18.77 -1.70
N PRO A 425 18.30 19.18 -0.87
CA PRO A 425 19.43 18.32 -0.52
C PRO A 425 19.03 17.26 0.51
N LEU A 426 18.03 16.43 0.16
CA LEU A 426 17.64 15.28 1.00
C LEU A 426 18.69 14.18 0.90
N ASN A 427 19.18 13.94 -0.32
CA ASN A 427 20.25 12.99 -0.60
C ASN A 427 21.32 13.76 -1.38
N GLY A 428 22.49 13.93 -0.80
CA GLY A 428 23.57 14.76 -1.34
C GLY A 428 24.49 14.00 -2.29
N ALA A 429 25.32 14.73 -3.05
CA ALA A 429 26.32 14.10 -3.92
C ALA A 429 27.46 13.39 -3.16
N ALA A 430 27.61 13.68 -1.88
CA ALA A 430 28.57 13.08 -0.97
C ALA A 430 27.89 12.64 0.36
N ASP A 431 26.61 12.31 0.32
CA ASP A 431 25.76 11.83 1.42
C ASP A 431 24.48 11.27 0.76
N ALA A 432 24.66 10.28 -0.11
CA ALA A 432 23.58 9.71 -0.91
C ALA A 432 22.65 8.81 -0.08
N TRP A 433 23.23 8.11 0.90
CA TRP A 433 22.52 7.20 1.81
C TRP A 433 22.47 7.85 3.20
N ASN A 434 21.41 8.57 3.47
CA ASN A 434 21.31 9.38 4.68
C ASN A 434 20.00 9.13 5.43
N SER A 435 19.63 7.85 5.56
CA SER A 435 18.43 7.40 6.27
C SER A 435 17.15 8.02 5.70
N LYS A 436 16.90 7.90 4.38
CA LYS A 436 15.74 8.50 3.73
C LYS A 436 15.03 7.55 2.78
N ILE A 437 13.71 7.54 2.87
CA ILE A 437 12.84 7.04 1.80
C ILE A 437 12.34 8.27 1.02
N SER A 438 12.82 8.43 -0.20
CA SER A 438 12.56 9.64 -0.97
C SER A 438 12.26 9.37 -2.45
N TYR A 439 11.46 10.22 -3.04
CA TYR A 439 11.18 10.24 -4.47
C TYR A 439 11.58 11.60 -5.04
N LYS A 440 12.66 11.64 -5.82
CA LYS A 440 13.15 12.84 -6.54
C LYS A 440 13.26 14.08 -5.62
N GLY A 441 13.86 13.90 -4.46
CA GLY A 441 14.05 14.99 -3.49
C GLY A 441 12.86 15.28 -2.58
N THR A 442 11.82 14.46 -2.59
CA THR A 442 10.69 14.60 -1.68
C THR A 442 10.62 13.38 -0.77
N VAL A 443 10.52 13.58 0.54
CA VAL A 443 10.33 12.48 1.49
C VAL A 443 8.98 11.81 1.24
N VAL A 444 8.97 10.48 1.21
CA VAL A 444 7.74 9.70 1.08
C VAL A 444 7.11 9.54 2.45
N THR A 445 5.90 10.08 2.63
CA THR A 445 5.14 10.06 3.89
C THR A 445 3.90 9.16 3.85
N THR A 446 3.58 8.56 2.70
CA THR A 446 2.46 7.62 2.53
C THR A 446 2.82 6.25 3.08
N ARG A 447 3.21 6.22 4.36
CA ARG A 447 3.63 5.05 5.12
C ARG A 447 3.42 5.28 6.61
N ASN A 448 3.37 4.21 7.40
CA ASN A 448 3.28 4.30 8.85
C ASN A 448 4.28 3.31 9.50
N PRO A 449 5.23 3.78 10.34
CA PRO A 449 5.43 5.18 10.71
C PRO A 449 6.01 6.03 9.57
N ALA A 450 5.66 7.31 9.54
CA ALA A 450 6.09 8.27 8.51
C ALA A 450 7.32 9.09 8.93
N PHE A 451 8.24 8.50 9.67
CA PHE A 451 9.45 9.18 10.15
C PHE A 451 10.32 9.64 8.97
N GLN A 452 10.82 10.87 9.02
CA GLN A 452 11.72 11.39 7.99
C GLN A 452 13.10 10.71 8.04
N ASN A 453 13.59 10.43 9.24
CA ASN A 453 14.77 9.64 9.46
C ASN A 453 14.38 8.17 9.60
N THR A 454 14.88 7.31 8.74
CA THR A 454 14.60 5.88 8.69
C THR A 454 15.68 5.03 9.33
N LEU A 455 16.60 5.69 10.06
CA LEU A 455 17.62 5.04 10.91
C LEU A 455 18.44 3.98 10.17
N GLY A 456 19.10 4.40 9.08
CA GLY A 456 19.98 3.53 8.30
C GLY A 456 19.27 2.78 7.16
N TYR A 457 17.95 2.93 6.98
CA TYR A 457 17.26 2.33 5.84
C TYR A 457 16.99 3.37 4.75
N ASP A 458 17.52 3.17 3.57
CA ASP A 458 17.37 4.07 2.44
C ASP A 458 16.66 3.43 1.26
N ALA A 459 15.72 4.16 0.68
CA ALA A 459 15.06 3.79 -0.57
C ALA A 459 14.77 5.03 -1.43
N PRO A 460 15.80 5.75 -1.88
CA PRO A 460 15.63 6.91 -2.73
C PRO A 460 15.45 6.53 -4.19
N ILE A 461 14.72 7.37 -4.92
CA ILE A 461 14.73 7.44 -6.39
C ILE A 461 15.29 8.79 -6.81
N PHE A 462 16.32 8.76 -7.63
CA PHE A 462 16.99 9.93 -8.19
C PHE A 462 16.60 10.14 -9.66
N ASP A 463 16.41 11.38 -10.06
CA ASP A 463 16.53 11.76 -11.48
C ASP A 463 18.00 11.91 -11.83
N LEU A 464 18.44 11.34 -12.95
CA LEU A 464 19.72 11.69 -13.55
C LEU A 464 19.57 13.07 -14.23
N PRO A 465 20.23 14.13 -13.76
CA PRO A 465 20.21 15.43 -14.42
C PRO A 465 20.86 15.32 -15.79
N ASN A 466 20.05 15.27 -16.84
CA ASN A 466 20.50 14.97 -18.20
C ASN A 466 20.20 16.08 -19.21
N THR A 467 20.37 17.33 -18.82
CA THR A 467 20.20 18.50 -19.71
C THR A 467 21.10 18.34 -20.93
N LEU A 468 20.51 18.48 -22.11
CA LEU A 468 21.21 18.29 -23.40
C LEU A 468 21.88 16.91 -23.56
N ASN A 469 21.38 15.90 -22.86
CA ASN A 469 21.92 14.53 -22.86
C ASN A 469 23.39 14.43 -22.40
N ALA A 470 23.79 15.28 -21.44
CA ALA A 470 25.17 15.38 -21.00
C ALA A 470 25.67 14.15 -20.24
N GLN A 471 24.78 13.49 -19.48
CA GLN A 471 25.15 12.32 -18.67
C GLN A 471 24.77 10.99 -19.31
N LEU A 472 23.71 10.97 -20.13
CA LEU A 472 23.27 9.81 -20.87
C LEU A 472 22.81 10.26 -22.26
N SER A 473 23.64 9.99 -23.27
CA SER A 473 23.41 10.44 -24.64
C SER A 473 22.49 9.47 -25.42
N ASN A 474 22.12 9.87 -26.62
CA ASN A 474 21.38 9.04 -27.55
C ASN A 474 22.21 7.82 -28.00
N ASN A 475 21.55 6.74 -28.42
CA ASN A 475 22.14 5.47 -28.92
C ASN A 475 23.05 4.76 -27.90
N GLN A 476 22.86 4.97 -26.60
CA GLN A 476 23.56 4.23 -25.56
C GLN A 476 22.88 2.92 -25.23
N THR A 477 23.66 1.89 -25.02
CA THR A 477 23.19 0.52 -24.70
C THR A 477 23.71 0.01 -23.37
N ALA A 478 24.65 0.73 -22.76
CA ALA A 478 25.26 0.37 -21.48
C ALA A 478 25.68 1.60 -20.68
N ALA A 479 25.75 1.44 -19.37
CA ALA A 479 26.27 2.43 -18.43
C ALA A 479 26.85 1.69 -17.23
N THR A 480 27.53 2.44 -16.36
CA THR A 480 28.05 1.94 -15.09
C THR A 480 27.47 2.77 -13.95
N VAL A 481 26.99 2.09 -12.94
CA VAL A 481 26.57 2.69 -11.67
C VAL A 481 27.65 2.37 -10.65
N ARG A 482 28.06 3.36 -9.86
CA ARG A 482 29.12 3.24 -8.87
C ARG A 482 28.60 3.51 -7.47
N PHE A 483 28.94 2.62 -6.55
CA PHE A 483 28.79 2.77 -5.11
C PHE A 483 30.14 2.97 -4.47
N SER A 484 30.27 3.97 -3.59
CA SER A 484 31.53 4.19 -2.87
C SER A 484 31.28 4.90 -1.55
N SER A 485 32.13 4.60 -0.56
CA SER A 485 32.09 5.26 0.73
C SER A 485 33.49 5.45 1.33
N PRO A 486 33.98 6.68 1.43
CA PRO A 486 35.13 6.95 2.25
C PRO A 486 34.83 7.06 3.75
N GLY A 487 33.55 7.16 4.15
CA GLY A 487 33.16 7.52 5.51
C GLY A 487 32.33 6.51 6.29
N GLU A 488 31.68 5.55 5.63
CA GLU A 488 30.80 4.58 6.28
C GLU A 488 30.80 3.23 5.58
N ASN A 489 30.10 2.26 6.19
CA ASN A 489 29.81 0.96 5.60
C ASN A 489 28.31 0.88 5.31
N TYR A 490 27.91 0.22 4.21
CA TYR A 490 26.50 0.00 3.89
C TYR A 490 26.30 -1.19 2.97
N PHE A 491 25.07 -1.70 2.91
CA PHE A 491 24.67 -2.81 2.04
C PHE A 491 23.70 -2.34 0.98
N VAL A 492 23.96 -2.69 -0.27
CA VAL A 492 23.03 -2.46 -1.39
C VAL A 492 22.30 -3.76 -1.70
N HIS A 493 20.97 -3.73 -1.65
CA HIS A 493 20.11 -4.88 -1.94
C HIS A 493 19.50 -4.80 -3.34
N VAL A 494 19.04 -3.62 -3.75
CA VAL A 494 18.35 -3.42 -5.02
C VAL A 494 18.90 -2.19 -5.72
N LEU A 495 19.06 -2.31 -7.03
CA LEU A 495 19.28 -1.19 -7.93
C LEU A 495 18.18 -1.22 -9.01
N THR A 496 17.50 -0.12 -9.22
CA THR A 496 16.51 0.01 -10.31
C THR A 496 16.92 1.08 -11.30
N THR A 497 16.60 0.84 -12.56
CA THR A 497 16.75 1.86 -13.60
C THR A 497 15.47 2.01 -14.41
N SER A 498 15.17 3.24 -14.81
CA SER A 498 14.03 3.57 -15.65
C SER A 498 14.45 4.61 -16.67
N ILE A 499 14.60 4.19 -17.92
CA ILE A 499 15.14 5.02 -19.01
C ILE A 499 14.05 5.26 -20.04
N SER A 500 13.84 6.53 -20.43
CA SER A 500 12.82 6.89 -21.41
C SER A 500 13.11 6.25 -22.78
N GLN A 501 12.05 5.78 -23.41
CA GLN A 501 12.06 5.35 -24.81
C GLN A 501 11.16 6.26 -25.63
N TYR A 502 11.52 6.45 -26.91
CA TYR A 502 10.68 7.16 -27.84
C TYR A 502 10.01 6.14 -28.77
N ASN A 503 8.77 5.81 -28.40
CA ASN A 503 7.92 4.96 -29.24
C ASN A 503 6.55 5.60 -29.35
N PRO A 504 5.91 5.51 -30.53
CA PRO A 504 4.46 5.69 -30.60
C PRO A 504 3.81 4.56 -29.80
N THR A 505 2.78 4.90 -29.04
CA THR A 505 2.00 3.93 -28.24
C THR A 505 0.54 4.28 -28.45
N PHE A 506 -0.25 3.31 -28.92
CA PHE A 506 -1.64 3.59 -29.21
C PHE A 506 -2.57 3.18 -28.06
N ALA A 507 -3.36 4.15 -27.59
CA ALA A 507 -4.64 3.85 -26.97
C ALA A 507 -5.59 3.44 -28.12
N PHE A 508 -5.96 2.15 -28.15
CA PHE A 508 -6.60 1.53 -29.31
C PHE A 508 -7.74 0.64 -28.84
N ASP A 509 -8.98 1.16 -28.97
CA ASP A 509 -10.19 0.48 -28.55
C ASP A 509 -11.15 0.24 -29.69
N LYS A 510 -12.02 -0.73 -29.51
CA LYS A 510 -13.05 -1.12 -30.49
C LYS A 510 -14.41 -1.24 -29.82
N THR A 511 -15.40 -0.76 -30.51
CA THR A 511 -16.83 -0.89 -30.15
C THR A 511 -17.62 -1.58 -31.25
N ALA A 512 -18.74 -2.16 -30.88
CA ALA A 512 -19.74 -2.72 -31.78
C ALA A 512 -21.10 -2.18 -31.40
N THR A 513 -21.85 -1.71 -32.39
CA THR A 513 -23.19 -1.13 -32.20
C THR A 513 -24.16 -1.78 -33.18
N ASP A 514 -25.24 -2.35 -32.68
CA ASP A 514 -26.34 -2.82 -33.51
C ASP A 514 -27.06 -1.59 -34.13
N ILE A 515 -27.05 -1.51 -35.47
CA ILE A 515 -27.66 -0.40 -36.18
C ILE A 515 -29.18 -0.50 -36.18
N ASN A 516 -29.72 -1.71 -36.14
CA ASN A 516 -31.15 -1.98 -36.13
C ASN A 516 -31.76 -1.73 -34.74
N GLY A 517 -30.90 -1.76 -33.70
CA GLY A 517 -31.28 -1.59 -32.29
C GLY A 517 -31.91 -2.84 -31.68
N GLY A 518 -31.91 -2.88 -30.37
CA GLY A 518 -32.42 -4.04 -29.63
C GLY A 518 -31.41 -5.11 -29.37
N VAL A 519 -31.79 -6.36 -29.51
CA VAL A 519 -30.92 -7.54 -29.34
C VAL A 519 -30.45 -8.00 -30.72
N LEU A 520 -29.15 -8.12 -30.90
CA LEU A 520 -28.56 -8.55 -32.17
C LEU A 520 -29.11 -9.92 -32.60
N VAL A 521 -29.73 -9.98 -33.75
CA VAL A 521 -30.30 -11.21 -34.33
C VAL A 521 -29.73 -11.51 -35.72
N PRO A 522 -29.90 -12.72 -36.26
CA PRO A 522 -29.50 -13.04 -37.63
C PRO A 522 -30.10 -12.07 -38.67
N GLY A 523 -29.24 -11.51 -39.51
CA GLY A 523 -29.64 -10.53 -40.53
C GLY A 523 -29.52 -9.06 -40.09
N ASP A 524 -29.17 -8.79 -38.84
CA ASP A 524 -28.93 -7.40 -38.37
C ASP A 524 -27.60 -6.86 -38.86
N SER A 525 -27.53 -5.56 -39.01
CA SER A 525 -26.32 -4.84 -39.37
C SER A 525 -25.62 -4.33 -38.11
N LEU A 526 -24.34 -4.69 -37.98
CA LEU A 526 -23.49 -4.26 -36.86
C LEU A 526 -22.44 -3.27 -37.33
N LEU A 527 -22.38 -2.10 -36.72
CA LEU A 527 -21.34 -1.10 -36.90
C LEU A 527 -20.16 -1.43 -36.00
N TYR A 528 -19.00 -1.65 -36.57
CA TYR A 528 -17.74 -1.62 -35.86
C TYR A 528 -17.08 -0.26 -35.98
N GLN A 529 -16.69 0.31 -34.83
CA GLN A 529 -15.87 1.50 -34.75
C GLN A 529 -14.59 1.19 -33.98
N VAL A 530 -13.47 1.61 -34.51
CA VAL A 530 -12.16 1.51 -33.87
C VAL A 530 -11.64 2.92 -33.64
N ASN A 531 -11.41 3.28 -32.39
CA ASN A 531 -10.79 4.54 -32.01
C ASN A 531 -9.31 4.32 -31.75
N TYR A 532 -8.49 5.28 -32.16
CA TYR A 532 -7.07 5.27 -31.88
C TYR A 532 -6.57 6.65 -31.47
N SER A 533 -5.60 6.66 -30.56
CA SER A 533 -4.87 7.86 -30.16
C SER A 533 -3.42 7.50 -29.87
N ASN A 534 -2.49 8.27 -30.40
CA ASN A 534 -1.08 8.08 -30.08
C ASN A 534 -0.77 8.73 -28.71
N ALA A 535 -0.80 7.95 -27.66
CA ALA A 535 -0.43 8.35 -26.29
C ALA A 535 1.09 8.36 -26.04
N GLY A 536 1.88 7.87 -27.01
CA GLY A 536 3.35 7.83 -26.94
C GLY A 536 3.99 9.20 -27.14
N ASN A 537 5.31 9.23 -27.04
CA ASN A 537 6.15 10.43 -27.18
C ASN A 537 6.88 10.53 -28.54
N ASP A 538 6.65 9.59 -29.44
CA ASP A 538 7.12 9.63 -30.81
C ASP A 538 5.95 9.57 -31.81
N SER A 539 6.19 10.04 -33.03
CA SER A 539 5.24 9.90 -34.13
C SER A 539 5.30 8.49 -34.71
N SER A 540 4.17 7.94 -35.09
CA SER A 540 4.16 6.78 -35.99
C SER A 540 4.29 7.21 -37.44
N THR A 541 4.82 6.31 -38.27
CA THR A 541 4.83 6.42 -39.73
C THR A 541 4.29 5.13 -40.31
N ASN A 542 3.80 5.18 -41.54
CA ASN A 542 3.20 4.05 -42.21
C ASN A 542 2.15 3.29 -41.37
N THR A 543 1.22 4.05 -40.78
CA THR A 543 0.20 3.52 -39.85
C THR A 543 -0.95 2.89 -40.61
N ILE A 544 -1.19 1.59 -40.41
CA ILE A 544 -2.24 0.82 -41.05
C ILE A 544 -3.04 0.03 -40.03
N ILE A 545 -4.37 0.11 -40.12
CA ILE A 545 -5.30 -0.67 -39.29
C ILE A 545 -5.87 -1.80 -40.17
N TYR A 546 -5.81 -3.01 -39.65
CA TYR A 546 -6.39 -4.22 -40.24
C TYR A 546 -7.48 -4.75 -39.33
N ASP A 547 -8.57 -5.20 -39.94
CA ASP A 547 -9.68 -5.78 -39.17
C ASP A 547 -10.31 -6.92 -39.97
N ASN A 548 -10.15 -8.14 -39.45
CA ASN A 548 -10.72 -9.32 -40.07
C ASN A 548 -12.22 -9.37 -39.84
N ILE A 549 -12.99 -9.66 -40.86
CA ILE A 549 -14.44 -9.85 -40.72
C ILE A 549 -14.69 -11.08 -39.83
N PRO A 550 -15.43 -10.96 -38.74
CA PRO A 550 -15.62 -12.09 -37.83
C PRO A 550 -16.44 -13.22 -38.45
N ALA A 551 -16.10 -14.43 -38.07
CA ALA A 551 -16.92 -15.58 -38.46
C ALA A 551 -18.39 -15.38 -38.04
N GLY A 552 -19.32 -15.76 -38.88
CA GLY A 552 -20.74 -15.54 -38.65
C GLY A 552 -21.25 -14.17 -39.14
N SER A 553 -20.43 -13.40 -39.85
CA SER A 553 -20.85 -12.14 -40.47
C SER A 553 -20.25 -11.96 -41.88
N ILE A 554 -20.82 -11.02 -42.61
CA ILE A 554 -20.40 -10.66 -43.99
C ILE A 554 -20.15 -9.17 -44.00
N TYR A 555 -19.06 -8.73 -44.61
CA TYR A 555 -18.78 -7.30 -44.79
C TYR A 555 -19.87 -6.64 -45.67
N LEU A 556 -20.31 -5.44 -45.26
CA LEU A 556 -21.24 -4.62 -46.04
C LEU A 556 -20.46 -3.62 -46.92
N PRO A 557 -20.43 -3.83 -48.24
CA PRO A 557 -19.73 -2.94 -49.17
C PRO A 557 -20.14 -1.47 -49.06
N GLY A 558 -19.18 -0.57 -49.28
CA GLY A 558 -19.39 0.87 -49.23
C GLY A 558 -19.52 1.45 -47.83
N SER A 559 -19.22 0.67 -46.80
CA SER A 559 -19.37 1.11 -45.42
C SER A 559 -18.10 1.64 -44.75
N LEU A 560 -16.96 1.62 -45.45
CA LEU A 560 -15.67 2.09 -44.93
C LEU A 560 -15.67 3.61 -44.67
N LYS A 561 -15.24 4.02 -43.48
CA LYS A 561 -15.00 5.42 -43.12
C LYS A 561 -13.72 5.61 -42.34
N ILE A 562 -13.06 6.74 -42.60
CA ILE A 562 -11.93 7.24 -41.79
C ILE A 562 -12.34 8.63 -41.28
N ASN A 563 -12.38 8.83 -39.97
CA ASN A 563 -12.80 10.07 -39.31
C ASN A 563 -14.15 10.57 -39.85
N GLY A 564 -15.11 9.68 -40.04
CA GLY A 564 -16.45 9.96 -40.56
C GLY A 564 -16.53 10.17 -42.08
N VAL A 565 -15.40 10.25 -42.79
CA VAL A 565 -15.35 10.42 -44.25
C VAL A 565 -15.44 9.06 -44.97
N ALA A 566 -16.41 8.88 -45.84
CA ALA A 566 -16.60 7.65 -46.57
C ALA A 566 -15.36 7.35 -47.47
N LYS A 567 -15.05 6.08 -47.60
CA LYS A 567 -13.94 5.52 -48.43
C LYS A 567 -14.47 4.44 -49.33
N THR A 568 -13.73 4.16 -50.42
CA THR A 568 -14.05 3.08 -51.34
C THR A 568 -13.57 1.73 -50.82
N ASP A 569 -14.14 0.66 -51.37
CA ASP A 569 -13.69 -0.71 -51.10
C ASP A 569 -12.59 -1.19 -52.05
N ALA A 570 -12.32 -0.43 -53.11
CA ALA A 570 -11.41 -0.80 -54.17
C ALA A 570 -9.94 -0.63 -53.74
N ALA A 571 -9.09 -1.57 -54.08
CA ALA A 571 -7.67 -1.45 -53.80
C ALA A 571 -7.01 -0.42 -54.73
N GLY A 572 -6.20 0.48 -54.14
CA GLY A 572 -5.28 1.34 -54.90
C GLY A 572 -5.87 2.67 -55.35
N ASP A 573 -7.08 3.06 -54.96
CA ASP A 573 -7.71 4.32 -55.34
C ASP A 573 -7.78 5.36 -54.18
N ASP A 574 -7.98 4.91 -52.95
CA ASP A 574 -7.89 5.78 -51.79
C ASP A 574 -7.20 5.10 -50.56
N GLN A 575 -7.39 5.60 -49.38
CA GLN A 575 -6.70 5.10 -48.16
C GLN A 575 -7.27 3.79 -47.62
N ALA A 576 -8.40 3.30 -48.11
CA ALA A 576 -9.08 2.12 -47.59
C ALA A 576 -9.29 1.08 -48.70
N GLU A 577 -9.48 -0.16 -48.31
CA GLU A 577 -9.86 -1.26 -49.19
C GLU A 577 -10.50 -2.41 -48.38
N PHE A 578 -11.31 -3.20 -49.07
CA PHE A 578 -11.69 -4.51 -48.60
C PHE A 578 -10.84 -5.58 -49.29
N ASP A 579 -9.94 -6.21 -48.54
CA ASP A 579 -9.07 -7.29 -48.98
C ASP A 579 -9.88 -8.61 -49.04
N PHE A 580 -10.44 -8.92 -50.20
CA PHE A 580 -11.26 -10.11 -50.39
C PHE A 580 -10.49 -11.40 -50.16
N ALA A 581 -9.20 -11.43 -50.45
CA ALA A 581 -8.39 -12.62 -50.32
C ALA A 581 -8.19 -13.04 -48.87
N ASN A 582 -8.13 -12.07 -47.95
CA ASN A 582 -7.94 -12.28 -46.52
C ASN A 582 -9.21 -11.99 -45.70
N ASN A 583 -10.32 -11.68 -46.32
CA ASN A 583 -11.61 -11.34 -45.69
C ASN A 583 -11.45 -10.29 -44.57
N ARG A 584 -10.85 -9.15 -44.90
CA ARG A 584 -10.54 -8.08 -43.94
C ARG A 584 -10.66 -6.70 -44.56
N VAL A 585 -10.90 -5.71 -43.74
CA VAL A 585 -10.75 -4.29 -44.12
C VAL A 585 -9.31 -3.83 -43.82
N VAL A 586 -8.77 -2.98 -44.66
CA VAL A 586 -7.45 -2.36 -44.55
C VAL A 586 -7.60 -0.87 -44.66
N LEU A 587 -7.21 -0.11 -43.62
CA LEU A 587 -7.36 1.34 -43.57
C LEU A 587 -6.00 1.98 -43.24
N ARG A 588 -5.51 2.80 -44.15
CA ARG A 588 -4.25 3.55 -44.04
C ARG A 588 -4.59 4.91 -43.42
N VAL A 589 -4.13 5.15 -42.18
CA VAL A 589 -4.52 6.28 -41.39
C VAL A 589 -3.37 7.23 -41.08
N GLY A 590 -3.66 8.48 -40.78
CA GLY A 590 -2.67 9.50 -40.42
C GLY A 590 -2.39 10.51 -41.54
N LEU A 591 -1.58 11.53 -41.23
CA LEU A 591 -1.22 12.59 -42.13
C LEU A 591 -0.35 12.04 -43.29
N GLY A 592 -0.76 12.29 -44.51
CA GLY A 592 -0.05 11.83 -45.73
C GLY A 592 -0.37 10.39 -46.11
N ALA A 593 -1.32 9.72 -45.46
CA ALA A 593 -1.81 8.42 -45.88
C ALA A 593 -2.39 8.46 -47.31
N ASN A 594 -2.17 7.41 -48.09
CA ASN A 594 -2.65 7.31 -49.45
C ASN A 594 -3.04 5.85 -49.78
N ALA A 595 -3.28 5.56 -51.03
CA ALA A 595 -3.73 4.25 -51.50
C ALA A 595 -2.70 3.10 -51.26
N VAL A 596 -1.43 3.42 -50.98
CA VAL A 596 -0.33 2.43 -50.90
C VAL A 596 0.26 2.39 -49.49
N ALA A 597 0.43 3.54 -48.84
CA ALA A 597 1.15 3.68 -47.58
C ALA A 597 0.30 4.34 -46.50
N GLY A 598 0.46 3.88 -45.26
CA GLY A 598 -0.07 4.53 -44.09
C GLY A 598 0.59 5.89 -43.82
N GLY A 599 -0.06 6.75 -43.10
CA GLY A 599 0.40 8.10 -42.77
C GLY A 599 1.11 8.20 -41.42
N ASN A 600 1.35 9.44 -41.03
CA ASN A 600 1.97 9.80 -39.75
C ASN A 600 0.93 10.18 -38.71
N ILE A 601 1.06 9.67 -37.49
CA ILE A 601 0.24 10.05 -36.34
C ILE A 601 1.17 10.54 -35.25
N GLY A 602 1.14 11.85 -34.97
CA GLY A 602 1.93 12.48 -33.93
C GLY A 602 1.42 12.17 -32.52
N PRO A 603 2.22 12.46 -31.48
CA PRO A 603 1.79 12.39 -30.09
C PRO A 603 0.52 13.20 -29.86
N GLY A 604 -0.45 12.63 -29.14
CA GLY A 604 -1.75 13.24 -28.82
C GLY A 604 -2.77 13.28 -29.98
N VAL A 605 -2.38 12.87 -31.19
CA VAL A 605 -3.30 12.83 -32.34
C VAL A 605 -4.18 11.59 -32.28
N SER A 606 -5.49 11.79 -32.44
CA SER A 606 -6.50 10.73 -32.40
C SER A 606 -7.31 10.68 -33.71
N GLY A 607 -7.99 9.56 -33.90
CA GLY A 607 -8.92 9.35 -35.00
C GLY A 607 -9.75 8.10 -34.81
N ASN A 608 -10.61 7.82 -35.80
CA ASN A 608 -11.40 6.60 -35.83
C ASN A 608 -11.52 6.03 -37.23
N ILE A 609 -11.80 4.74 -37.28
CA ILE A 609 -12.27 4.05 -38.49
C ILE A 609 -13.63 3.38 -38.21
N GLN A 610 -14.43 3.21 -39.24
CA GLN A 610 -15.74 2.55 -39.15
C GLN A 610 -15.97 1.64 -40.36
N PHE A 611 -16.66 0.54 -40.12
CA PHE A 611 -17.22 -0.33 -41.16
C PHE A 611 -18.41 -1.14 -40.62
N ASN A 612 -19.26 -1.63 -41.53
CA ASN A 612 -20.44 -2.40 -41.16
C ASN A 612 -20.29 -3.85 -41.59
N VAL A 613 -20.91 -4.73 -40.84
CA VAL A 613 -21.09 -6.13 -41.20
C VAL A 613 -22.56 -6.52 -41.05
N LEU A 614 -22.99 -7.49 -41.85
CA LEU A 614 -24.29 -8.14 -41.72
C LEU A 614 -24.11 -9.44 -40.99
N THR A 615 -24.87 -9.70 -39.93
CA THR A 615 -24.89 -11.01 -39.26
C THR A 615 -25.44 -12.06 -40.20
N ALA A 616 -24.83 -13.25 -40.22
CA ALA A 616 -25.30 -14.34 -41.06
C ALA A 616 -26.76 -14.68 -40.72
N THR A 617 -27.54 -15.00 -41.75
CA THR A 617 -28.95 -15.42 -41.62
C THR A 617 -29.08 -16.92 -41.41
N SER A 618 -28.05 -17.69 -41.76
CA SER A 618 -28.01 -19.15 -41.58
C SER A 618 -27.62 -19.54 -40.17
N CYS A 619 -28.45 -20.33 -39.50
CA CYS A 619 -28.17 -20.88 -38.18
C CYS A 619 -26.95 -21.77 -38.15
N ASP A 620 -26.64 -22.45 -39.26
CA ASP A 620 -25.47 -23.34 -39.35
C ASP A 620 -24.15 -22.56 -39.22
N VAL A 621 -24.13 -21.32 -39.67
CA VAL A 621 -22.95 -20.45 -39.55
C VAL A 621 -22.82 -19.83 -38.15
N LEU A 622 -23.93 -19.55 -37.50
CA LEU A 622 -23.94 -18.92 -36.15
C LEU A 622 -23.87 -19.93 -35.00
N SER A 623 -24.33 -21.18 -35.21
CA SER A 623 -24.40 -22.21 -34.16
C SER A 623 -23.04 -22.55 -33.56
N CYS A 624 -21.96 -22.34 -34.31
CA CYS A 624 -20.57 -22.57 -33.85
C CYS A 624 -20.01 -21.43 -33.00
N THR A 625 -20.60 -20.25 -33.02
CA THR A 625 -20.01 -19.06 -32.38
C THR A 625 -20.84 -18.48 -31.24
N GLY A 626 -22.18 -18.51 -31.30
CA GLY A 626 -23.09 -17.89 -30.31
C GLY A 626 -22.84 -16.40 -30.08
N SER A 627 -21.78 -15.86 -30.65
CA SER A 627 -21.39 -14.46 -30.58
C SER A 627 -20.39 -14.11 -31.67
N LEU A 628 -20.45 -12.91 -32.20
CA LEU A 628 -19.42 -12.35 -33.06
C LEU A 628 -18.29 -11.85 -32.19
N ARG A 629 -17.07 -12.27 -32.49
CA ARG A 629 -15.84 -11.84 -31.80
C ARG A 629 -14.93 -11.14 -32.79
N ASN A 630 -14.65 -9.86 -32.54
CA ASN A 630 -13.84 -9.07 -33.44
C ASN A 630 -12.81 -8.21 -32.73
N GLN A 631 -11.58 -8.23 -33.26
CA GLN A 631 -10.45 -7.46 -32.73
C GLN A 631 -9.64 -6.88 -33.89
N ALA A 632 -9.52 -5.55 -33.92
CA ALA A 632 -8.68 -4.87 -34.87
C ALA A 632 -7.20 -4.98 -34.52
N ARG A 633 -6.34 -4.84 -35.54
CA ARG A 633 -4.88 -4.78 -35.40
C ARG A 633 -4.37 -3.51 -36.06
N ILE A 634 -3.29 -2.96 -35.50
CA ILE A 634 -2.61 -1.80 -36.06
C ILE A 634 -1.13 -2.16 -36.25
N SER A 635 -0.56 -1.76 -37.38
CA SER A 635 0.88 -1.80 -37.64
C SER A 635 1.39 -0.41 -37.96
N TYR A 636 2.58 -0.07 -37.49
CA TYR A 636 3.21 1.24 -37.71
C TYR A 636 4.69 1.16 -37.45
N ASN A 637 5.44 2.15 -37.96
CA ASN A 637 6.86 2.28 -37.65
C ASN A 637 7.04 3.45 -36.67
N GLY A 638 7.90 3.31 -35.67
CA GLY A 638 8.39 4.43 -34.89
C GLY A 638 9.18 5.38 -35.79
N LYS A 639 8.83 6.68 -35.75
CA LYS A 639 9.50 7.66 -36.64
C LYS A 639 10.99 7.79 -36.33
N ARG A 640 11.35 7.72 -35.05
CA ARG A 640 12.75 7.83 -34.60
C ARG A 640 13.48 6.50 -34.61
N SER A 641 12.82 5.43 -34.18
CA SER A 641 13.44 4.10 -34.09
C SER A 641 13.50 3.37 -35.45
N GLY A 642 12.61 3.70 -36.40
CA GLY A 642 12.42 2.96 -37.64
C GLY A 642 11.85 1.55 -37.42
N THR A 643 11.65 1.12 -36.18
CA THR A 643 11.16 -0.22 -35.82
C THR A 643 9.72 -0.40 -36.21
N VAL A 644 9.37 -1.53 -36.81
CA VAL A 644 7.97 -1.90 -37.05
C VAL A 644 7.35 -2.39 -35.72
N LEU A 645 6.23 -1.81 -35.37
CA LEU A 645 5.49 -2.13 -34.17
C LEU A 645 4.07 -2.58 -34.53
N TYR A 646 3.50 -3.42 -33.67
CA TYR A 646 2.16 -3.96 -33.82
C TYR A 646 1.41 -3.82 -32.52
N ASP A 647 0.09 -3.58 -32.61
CA ASP A 647 -0.80 -3.61 -31.46
C ASP A 647 -2.17 -4.18 -31.85
N SER A 648 -3.00 -4.51 -30.87
CA SER A 648 -4.37 -4.99 -31.05
C SER A 648 -5.35 -4.17 -30.22
N SER A 649 -6.57 -4.02 -30.74
CA SER A 649 -7.60 -3.28 -30.03
C SER A 649 -8.01 -3.96 -28.73
N GLY A 650 -8.47 -3.16 -27.81
CA GLY A 650 -9.15 -3.59 -26.60
C GLY A 650 -10.61 -3.12 -26.57
N VAL A 651 -11.24 -3.41 -25.47
CA VAL A 651 -12.57 -2.90 -25.12
C VAL A 651 -12.45 -1.97 -23.92
N SER A 652 -13.23 -0.90 -23.93
CA SER A 652 -13.28 0.00 -22.77
C SER A 652 -14.04 -0.68 -21.63
N ASN A 653 -13.42 -0.75 -20.47
CA ASN A 653 -14.01 -1.26 -19.24
C ASN A 653 -13.65 -0.32 -18.09
N ALA A 654 -14.65 0.31 -17.48
CA ALA A 654 -14.48 1.28 -16.40
C ALA A 654 -13.44 2.39 -16.69
N GLY A 655 -13.39 2.86 -17.95
CA GLY A 655 -12.45 3.88 -18.40
C GLY A 655 -11.06 3.36 -18.82
N CYS A 656 -10.82 2.06 -18.70
CA CYS A 656 -9.57 1.41 -19.11
C CYS A 656 -9.77 0.62 -20.40
N ILE A 657 -8.75 0.61 -21.27
CA ILE A 657 -8.72 -0.25 -22.45
C ILE A 657 -8.11 -1.58 -22.06
N VAL A 658 -8.94 -2.63 -22.03
CA VAL A 658 -8.50 -4.00 -21.80
C VAL A 658 -8.33 -4.69 -23.15
N LYS A 659 -7.13 -5.15 -23.47
CA LYS A 659 -6.83 -5.82 -24.74
C LYS A 659 -7.66 -7.08 -24.91
N GLY A 660 -8.34 -7.18 -26.02
CA GLY A 660 -9.21 -8.31 -26.34
C GLY A 660 -10.26 -7.95 -27.40
N PRO A 661 -10.97 -8.96 -27.93
CA PRO A 661 -12.01 -8.75 -28.91
C PRO A 661 -13.25 -8.10 -28.27
N VAL A 662 -13.94 -7.26 -29.02
CA VAL A 662 -15.32 -6.94 -28.71
C VAL A 662 -16.18 -8.19 -28.97
N ILE A 663 -17.07 -8.50 -28.03
CA ILE A 663 -17.95 -9.68 -28.09
C ILE A 663 -19.37 -9.18 -28.24
N SER A 664 -20.02 -9.58 -29.34
CA SER A 664 -21.42 -9.24 -29.65
C SER A 664 -22.25 -10.52 -29.62
N PRO A 665 -22.97 -10.82 -28.54
CA PRO A 665 -23.84 -11.99 -28.49
C PRO A 665 -24.94 -11.90 -29.53
N VAL A 666 -25.20 -12.98 -30.26
CA VAL A 666 -26.29 -13.07 -31.25
C VAL A 666 -27.39 -13.92 -30.65
N SER A 667 -28.59 -13.38 -30.58
CA SER A 667 -29.79 -14.03 -30.04
C SER A 667 -30.73 -14.38 -31.18
N GLY A 668 -31.48 -15.48 -31.08
CA GLY A 668 -32.49 -15.83 -32.08
C GLY A 668 -32.92 -17.30 -31.99
N SER A 669 -33.89 -17.67 -32.82
CA SER A 669 -34.47 -19.01 -32.85
C SER A 669 -33.51 -20.15 -33.26
N CYS A 670 -32.31 -19.76 -33.75
CA CYS A 670 -31.25 -20.70 -34.11
C CYS A 670 -30.68 -21.48 -32.91
N PHE A 671 -30.89 -20.98 -31.69
CA PHE A 671 -30.39 -21.60 -30.46
C PHE A 671 -31.49 -22.42 -29.74
N SER A 672 -32.55 -22.85 -30.42
CA SER A 672 -33.59 -23.71 -29.84
C SER A 672 -32.98 -25.06 -29.43
N PRO A 673 -33.19 -25.52 -28.18
CA PRO A 673 -32.66 -26.80 -27.69
C PRO A 673 -33.24 -28.06 -28.42
N LYS A 674 -34.09 -27.88 -29.42
CA LYS A 674 -34.75 -29.01 -30.11
C LYS A 674 -33.94 -29.61 -31.25
N ASP A 675 -32.87 -28.99 -31.71
CA ASP A 675 -32.03 -29.52 -32.79
C ASP A 675 -30.78 -30.25 -32.27
N THR A 676 -30.98 -31.21 -31.36
CA THR A 676 -29.91 -32.00 -30.78
C THR A 676 -29.38 -33.12 -31.68
N LEU A 677 -29.50 -33.04 -32.98
CA LEU A 677 -29.03 -34.11 -33.90
C LEU A 677 -28.17 -33.66 -35.07
N LEU A 678 -27.68 -32.42 -35.09
CA LEU A 678 -26.61 -32.02 -35.98
C LEU A 678 -25.31 -31.85 -35.18
N VAL A 679 -24.44 -32.85 -35.21
CA VAL A 679 -23.05 -32.71 -34.85
C VAL A 679 -22.41 -31.85 -35.93
N VAL A 680 -22.54 -30.54 -35.83
CA VAL A 680 -21.78 -29.63 -36.64
C VAL A 680 -20.33 -29.70 -36.16
N HIS A 681 -19.47 -30.32 -36.96
CA HIS A 681 -18.04 -30.24 -36.77
C HIS A 681 -17.64 -28.78 -37.03
N CYS A 682 -17.65 -27.93 -36.03
CA CYS A 682 -16.99 -26.66 -36.12
C CYS A 682 -15.50 -26.93 -36.30
N PRO A 683 -14.87 -26.45 -37.39
CA PRO A 683 -13.44 -26.61 -37.52
C PRO A 683 -12.82 -25.90 -36.29
N VAL A 684 -12.15 -26.68 -35.46
CA VAL A 684 -11.30 -26.13 -34.41
C VAL A 684 -10.19 -25.41 -35.19
N ALA A 685 -10.34 -24.11 -35.35
CA ALA A 685 -9.21 -23.28 -35.72
C ALA A 685 -8.19 -23.47 -34.62
N SER A 686 -7.20 -24.33 -34.85
CA SER A 686 -6.01 -24.37 -34.04
C SER A 686 -5.36 -23.01 -34.16
N VAL A 687 -5.74 -22.10 -33.30
CA VAL A 687 -5.00 -20.86 -33.08
C VAL A 687 -3.72 -21.29 -32.40
N MET A 688 -2.70 -21.62 -33.20
CA MET A 688 -1.36 -21.42 -32.74
C MET A 688 -1.26 -19.91 -32.46
N LEU A 689 -1.38 -19.56 -31.21
CA LEU A 689 -0.94 -18.26 -30.75
C LEU A 689 0.55 -18.17 -31.08
N PRO A 690 0.99 -17.35 -32.06
CA PRO A 690 2.39 -17.02 -32.13
C PRO A 690 2.63 -16.30 -30.79
N TRP A 691 3.58 -16.78 -30.02
CA TRP A 691 4.14 -16.09 -28.89
C TRP A 691 4.47 -14.68 -29.35
N ALA A 692 3.59 -13.74 -29.06
CA ALA A 692 3.91 -12.34 -29.22
C ALA A 692 5.04 -12.09 -28.23
N ARG A 693 6.26 -12.03 -28.73
CA ARG A 693 7.35 -11.41 -28.00
C ARG A 693 6.91 -9.97 -27.81
N TYR A 694 6.48 -9.64 -26.60
CA TYR A 694 6.41 -8.26 -26.19
C TYR A 694 7.85 -7.73 -26.29
N ALA A 695 8.12 -7.00 -27.36
CA ALA A 695 9.39 -6.32 -27.51
C ALA A 695 9.51 -5.30 -26.39
N GLY A 696 10.43 -5.50 -25.47
CA GLY A 696 10.86 -4.44 -24.59
C GLY A 696 11.13 -4.77 -23.12
N TYR A 697 10.87 -5.97 -22.65
CA TYR A 697 11.17 -6.30 -21.26
C TYR A 697 12.15 -7.47 -21.19
N THR A 698 13.39 -7.18 -20.90
CA THR A 698 14.40 -8.18 -20.60
C THR A 698 14.71 -8.09 -19.12
N PHE A 699 14.26 -9.10 -18.36
CA PHE A 699 14.68 -9.27 -16.97
C PHE A 699 15.98 -10.07 -16.97
N TYR A 700 17.04 -9.52 -16.43
CA TYR A 700 18.27 -10.24 -16.16
C TYR A 700 18.41 -10.42 -14.66
N SER A 701 18.40 -11.66 -14.20
CA SER A 701 18.99 -11.99 -12.91
C SER A 701 20.49 -12.06 -13.11
N ALA A 702 21.24 -11.22 -12.47
CA ALA A 702 22.68 -11.37 -12.40
C ALA A 702 23.02 -12.43 -11.36
N MET A 703 23.63 -13.53 -11.79
CA MET A 703 24.43 -14.41 -10.96
C MET A 703 25.90 -14.21 -11.33
N PRO A 704 26.77 -14.67 -10.48
CA PRO A 704 26.88 -14.77 -9.01
C PRO A 704 27.59 -13.58 -8.36
#